data_1fc53e0b56d3e0e9507ac3a403f114cd
#
_entry.id   1fc53e0b56d3e0e9507ac3a403f114cd
#
_cell.length_a   1.000
_cell.length_b   1.000
_cell.length_c   1.000
_cell.angle_alpha   90.00
_cell.angle_beta   90.00
_cell.angle_gamma   90.00
#
_symmetry.space_group_name_H-M   'P 1'
#
loop_
_entity.id
_entity.type
_entity.pdbx_description
1 polymer ?
#
loop_
_entity_poly.entity_id
_entity_poly.type
_entity_poly.pdbx_seq_one_letter_code
_entity_poly.pdbx_strand_id
1 'polypeptide(L)'
;LNKLTILVVLLFFFSPHLLAQRSTKDSLRVADSIKTADYDIFRIKKSYLLNITSDTSDINDWIWNDKRNLAEILFEKPGYLINYTGYGGLTVISDFQSGYLNSGISIFKDGIQLSNFNSFTDIENFSVNEISEIEEISEISSPVYGYSVNNKIINIISKDNYLPYLSAQLRYTQDRNDALYGDFYFNFPLSRKVNVLFGLGNNGYEGAYQNSDMSLWRFRTRVNWYVSKSLNFKFDFNYAKLERSLNDGLNNSTSDTLLDPIFARVVSTDLYDKNNNLFLNLNIKLIPPSLKTLLTDINLSAQNYFREYRFGEKNLLPDTSKYFTNLHTIVYSFDARQYFFIDKSKNANINILVGTNFSFIPQNKSSVYIYKNNVISSVENSTREPFALYSRLNAGFNNFNFSAGIRGENSGGNNNLFSFAEADYTARLNESDFIKFYSGINYYFYRNIPQYAVEYSLVNSPAPTPYVDCYFSKGISLSYNPVYFDLKLYNYITDGDINFAKAFSTSAGFRTKYFNGNFSFETSSLSFMPDYIFKSDIYYHNLLFDNHLDFRTGFNIKYMPKWKPPSYNSATLTFSYSESNPEIDYFNMDFYVAGRIGKANVAFTFANLFNKLNYTTSIFPFDNRGGLANALARFSITWDFKY
;
A
#
# COMPACT_ATOMS: atom_id res chain seq x y z
N LEU A 1 -27.76 -10.73 -12.14
CA LEU A 1 -26.79 -9.67 -12.54
C LEU A 1 -27.34 -8.79 -13.67
N ASN A 2 -28.04 -9.34 -14.66
CA ASN A 2 -28.51 -8.60 -15.83
C ASN A 2 -29.52 -7.46 -15.55
N LYS A 3 -30.32 -7.57 -14.48
CA LYS A 3 -31.33 -6.53 -14.17
C LYS A 3 -30.75 -5.32 -13.43
N LEU A 4 -29.72 -5.53 -12.60
CA LEU A 4 -29.04 -4.44 -11.89
C LEU A 4 -28.14 -3.63 -12.83
N THR A 5 -27.47 -4.32 -13.76
CA THR A 5 -26.65 -3.68 -14.80
C THR A 5 -27.47 -2.80 -15.73
N ILE A 6 -28.69 -3.27 -16.11
CA ILE A 6 -29.60 -2.50 -16.94
C ILE A 6 -30.14 -1.27 -16.18
N LEU A 7 -30.41 -1.40 -14.89
CA LEU A 7 -30.87 -0.27 -14.05
C LEU A 7 -29.79 0.80 -13.89
N VAL A 8 -28.55 0.38 -13.69
CA VAL A 8 -27.39 1.30 -13.60
C VAL A 8 -27.15 2.00 -14.95
N VAL A 9 -27.22 1.28 -16.05
CA VAL A 9 -27.08 1.84 -17.40
C VAL A 9 -28.23 2.80 -17.72
N LEU A 10 -29.46 2.47 -17.35
CA LEU A 10 -30.63 3.35 -17.54
C LEU A 10 -30.52 4.62 -16.68
N LEU A 11 -30.04 4.53 -15.45
CA LEU A 11 -29.75 5.70 -14.61
C LEU A 11 -28.68 6.62 -15.23
N PHE A 12 -27.71 6.07 -15.93
CA PHE A 12 -26.69 6.84 -16.65
C PHE A 12 -27.24 7.55 -17.89
N PHE A 13 -28.20 6.94 -18.62
CA PHE A 13 -28.76 7.55 -19.83
C PHE A 13 -29.87 8.58 -19.58
N PHE A 14 -30.58 8.48 -18.45
CA PHE A 14 -31.66 9.41 -18.13
C PHE A 14 -31.25 10.62 -17.28
N SER A 15 -30.07 10.58 -16.63
CA SER A 15 -29.58 11.69 -15.81
C SER A 15 -29.00 12.90 -16.55
N PRO A 16 -28.45 12.81 -17.79
CA PRO A 16 -27.86 13.98 -18.44
C PRO A 16 -28.87 15.06 -18.82
N HIS A 17 -30.14 14.70 -19.08
CA HIS A 17 -31.15 15.68 -19.52
C HIS A 17 -31.73 16.54 -18.39
N LEU A 18 -31.68 16.10 -17.15
CA LEU A 18 -32.11 16.88 -15.98
C LEU A 18 -31.03 17.81 -15.44
N LEU A 19 -29.76 17.58 -15.76
CA LEU A 19 -28.63 18.34 -15.28
C LEU A 19 -28.12 19.40 -16.29
N ALA A 20 -28.49 19.27 -17.57
CA ALA A 20 -28.02 20.15 -18.64
C ALA A 20 -28.66 21.58 -18.65
N GLN A 21 -29.64 21.85 -17.81
CA GLN A 21 -30.29 23.16 -17.75
C GLN A 21 -29.74 24.14 -16.70
N ARG A 22 -28.71 23.78 -15.94
CA ARG A 22 -28.01 24.78 -15.11
C ARG A 22 -27.00 25.52 -15.96
N SER A 23 -27.27 26.79 -16.20
CA SER A 23 -26.39 27.65 -17.01
C SER A 23 -24.98 27.65 -16.45
N THR A 24 -23.99 27.61 -17.33
CA THR A 24 -22.55 27.73 -16.99
C THR A 24 -22.22 28.96 -16.14
N LYS A 25 -23.06 30.01 -16.21
CA LYS A 25 -22.94 31.21 -15.36
C LYS A 25 -23.27 30.93 -13.88
N ASP A 26 -24.21 30.03 -13.59
CA ASP A 26 -24.56 29.69 -12.20
C ASP A 26 -23.52 28.77 -11.56
N SER A 27 -22.88 27.90 -12.33
CA SER A 27 -21.79 27.04 -11.82
C SER A 27 -20.55 27.86 -11.48
N LEU A 28 -20.19 28.86 -12.26
CA LEU A 28 -19.07 29.76 -11.96
C LEU A 28 -19.36 30.66 -10.75
N ARG A 29 -20.60 31.19 -10.61
CA ARG A 29 -21.02 31.96 -9.43
C ARG A 29 -21.08 31.12 -8.16
N VAL A 30 -21.43 29.83 -8.27
CA VAL A 30 -21.43 28.89 -7.15
C VAL A 30 -19.98 28.54 -6.75
N ALA A 31 -19.06 28.43 -7.70
CA ALA A 31 -17.65 28.20 -7.42
C ALA A 31 -17.00 29.38 -6.66
N ASP A 32 -17.31 30.61 -7.03
CA ASP A 32 -16.80 31.81 -6.34
C ASP A 32 -17.43 32.05 -4.96
N SER A 33 -18.61 31.54 -4.71
CA SER A 33 -19.33 31.74 -3.43
C SER A 33 -19.04 30.69 -2.37
N ILE A 34 -18.43 29.55 -2.75
CA ILE A 34 -17.90 28.56 -1.80
C ILE A 34 -16.50 29.03 -1.44
N LYS A 35 -16.39 29.84 -0.42
CA LYS A 35 -15.10 30.04 0.26
C LYS A 35 -14.71 28.68 0.83
N THR A 36 -13.88 27.96 0.09
CA THR A 36 -13.28 26.67 0.47
C THR A 36 -12.59 26.72 1.83
N ALA A 37 -12.15 27.92 2.24
CA ALA A 37 -11.53 28.22 3.52
C ALA A 37 -12.29 27.71 4.77
N ASP A 38 -13.63 27.67 4.73
CA ASP A 38 -14.42 27.26 5.89
C ASP A 38 -14.37 25.72 6.15
N TYR A 39 -14.06 24.91 5.13
CA TYR A 39 -13.93 23.46 5.24
C TYR A 39 -12.48 22.99 5.15
N ASP A 40 -11.54 23.87 4.84
CA ASP A 40 -10.11 23.56 4.72
C ASP A 40 -9.52 23.05 6.03
N ILE A 41 -10.13 23.39 7.16
CA ILE A 41 -9.69 22.91 8.47
C ILE A 41 -9.78 21.36 8.58
N PHE A 42 -10.76 20.72 7.93
CA PHE A 42 -10.87 19.26 7.88
C PHE A 42 -9.89 18.67 6.87
N ARG A 43 -9.46 19.42 5.85
CA ARG A 43 -8.48 19.01 4.85
C ARG A 43 -7.05 19.16 5.37
N ILE A 44 -6.73 20.28 6.02
CA ILE A 44 -5.39 20.54 6.60
C ILE A 44 -5.05 19.50 7.67
N LYS A 45 -6.07 19.04 8.42
CA LYS A 45 -5.91 18.04 9.49
C LYS A 45 -6.30 16.64 9.05
N LYS A 46 -6.19 16.30 7.78
CA LYS A 46 -6.62 15.01 7.24
C LYS A 46 -5.65 13.87 7.52
N SER A 47 -4.37 14.14 7.62
CA SER A 47 -3.34 13.14 7.89
C SER A 47 -2.97 13.16 9.38
N TYR A 48 -3.61 12.28 10.13
CA TYR A 48 -3.48 12.25 11.60
C TYR A 48 -2.38 11.31 12.08
N LEU A 49 -1.81 10.56 11.18
CA LEU A 49 -0.69 9.68 11.49
C LEU A 49 0.65 10.36 11.26
N LEU A 50 0.68 11.55 10.65
CA LEU A 50 1.90 12.28 10.36
C LEU A 50 2.82 12.35 11.57
N ASN A 51 4.01 11.88 11.35
CA ASN A 51 5.12 11.89 12.25
C ASN A 51 6.15 12.96 11.83
N ILE A 52 7.08 13.32 12.71
CA ILE A 52 8.21 14.20 12.39
C ILE A 52 9.04 13.64 11.24
N THR A 53 9.17 12.31 11.21
CA THR A 53 9.96 11.57 10.22
C THR A 53 9.11 10.92 9.14
N SER A 54 7.79 11.19 9.11
CA SER A 54 6.94 10.65 8.04
C SER A 54 7.36 11.25 6.71
N ASP A 55 7.48 10.37 5.73
CA ASP A 55 7.69 10.75 4.35
C ASP A 55 6.35 10.66 3.61
N THR A 56 6.02 11.67 2.85
CA THR A 56 4.80 11.71 2.07
C THR A 56 5.12 11.81 0.59
N SER A 57 4.47 10.99 -0.21
CA SER A 57 4.52 11.09 -1.66
C SER A 57 3.16 11.36 -2.24
N ASP A 58 3.10 12.33 -3.13
CA ASP A 58 1.89 12.77 -3.82
C ASP A 58 1.66 11.96 -5.11
N ILE A 59 0.41 11.92 -5.56
CA ILE A 59 0.02 11.35 -6.84
C ILE A 59 0.85 11.88 -8.02
N ASN A 60 1.28 13.12 -7.97
CA ASN A 60 2.10 13.73 -9.01
C ASN A 60 3.46 13.04 -9.20
N ASP A 61 3.91 12.26 -8.21
CA ASP A 61 5.17 11.52 -8.30
C ASP A 61 5.06 10.29 -9.19
N TRP A 62 3.88 9.68 -9.28
CA TRP A 62 3.67 8.43 -10.04
C TRP A 62 2.65 8.49 -11.17
N ILE A 63 1.96 9.61 -11.38
CA ILE A 63 0.97 9.74 -12.46
C ILE A 63 1.59 9.66 -13.85
N TRP A 64 2.88 9.95 -13.96
CA TRP A 64 3.66 9.91 -15.20
C TRP A 64 4.01 8.49 -15.64
N ASN A 65 3.93 7.54 -14.72
CA ASN A 65 4.27 6.16 -14.96
C ASN A 65 2.98 5.33 -15.04
N ASP A 66 3.07 4.18 -15.68
CA ASP A 66 1.96 3.25 -15.85
C ASP A 66 1.74 2.33 -14.64
N LYS A 67 2.05 2.81 -13.42
CA LYS A 67 1.91 2.03 -12.19
C LYS A 67 0.49 1.51 -12.00
N ARG A 68 0.36 0.22 -11.75
CA ARG A 68 -0.93 -0.49 -11.66
C ARG A 68 -1.37 -0.75 -10.24
N ASN A 69 -0.43 -0.95 -9.33
CA ASN A 69 -0.69 -1.23 -7.93
C ASN A 69 0.28 -0.49 -6.99
N LEU A 70 -0.01 -0.57 -5.71
CA LEU A 70 0.79 0.08 -4.66
C LEU A 70 2.24 -0.45 -4.60
N ALA A 71 2.45 -1.74 -4.88
CA ALA A 71 3.80 -2.31 -4.85
C ALA A 71 4.71 -1.70 -5.92
N GLU A 72 4.20 -1.49 -7.13
CA GLU A 72 4.97 -0.87 -8.20
C GLU A 72 5.38 0.57 -7.85
N ILE A 73 4.56 1.30 -7.08
CA ILE A 73 4.89 2.63 -6.56
C ILE A 73 5.99 2.54 -5.50
N LEU A 74 5.81 1.67 -4.52
CA LEU A 74 6.72 1.57 -3.38
C LEU A 74 8.06 0.96 -3.76
N PHE A 75 8.09 0.07 -4.75
CA PHE A 75 9.35 -0.55 -5.18
C PHE A 75 10.36 0.43 -5.77
N GLU A 76 9.91 1.60 -6.21
CA GLU A 76 10.81 2.67 -6.67
C GLU A 76 11.46 3.45 -5.53
N LYS A 77 10.89 3.32 -4.33
CA LYS A 77 11.40 3.99 -3.14
C LYS A 77 12.45 3.15 -2.41
N PRO A 78 13.35 3.78 -1.65
CA PRO A 78 14.24 3.07 -0.76
C PRO A 78 13.48 2.36 0.36
N GLY A 79 14.02 1.25 0.88
CA GLY A 79 13.48 0.49 2.00
C GLY A 79 12.45 -0.58 1.62
N TYR A 80 12.12 -0.76 0.34
CA TYR A 80 11.10 -1.72 -0.07
C TYR A 80 11.65 -2.81 -0.97
N LEU A 81 11.33 -4.05 -0.62
CA LEU A 81 11.51 -5.23 -1.46
C LEU A 81 10.14 -5.78 -1.83
N ILE A 82 9.99 -6.17 -3.09
CA ILE A 82 8.74 -6.73 -3.57
C ILE A 82 8.94 -8.21 -3.90
N ASN A 83 8.11 -9.04 -3.28
CA ASN A 83 8.04 -10.47 -3.57
C ASN A 83 6.81 -10.75 -4.43
N TYR A 84 7.02 -11.28 -5.62
CA TYR A 84 5.98 -11.64 -6.59
C TYR A 84 5.83 -13.15 -6.68
N THR A 85 4.60 -13.63 -6.81
CA THR A 85 4.33 -15.02 -7.18
C THR A 85 4.05 -15.17 -8.68
N GLY A 86 4.27 -14.15 -9.41
CA GLY A 86 4.00 -14.09 -10.84
C GLY A 86 3.10 -12.92 -11.22
N TYR A 87 3.03 -12.63 -12.51
CA TYR A 87 2.20 -11.54 -13.05
C TYR A 87 0.72 -11.88 -12.85
N GLY A 88 0.00 -11.01 -12.14
CA GLY A 88 -1.36 -11.31 -11.67
C GLY A 88 -1.42 -12.19 -10.41
N GLY A 89 -0.28 -12.72 -9.97
CA GLY A 89 -0.17 -13.46 -8.72
C GLY A 89 -0.17 -12.57 -7.48
N LEU A 90 0.07 -13.18 -6.34
CA LEU A 90 0.20 -12.45 -5.09
C LEU A 90 1.43 -11.56 -5.10
N THR A 91 1.27 -10.32 -4.71
CA THR A 91 2.37 -9.37 -4.52
C THR A 91 2.45 -8.95 -3.06
N VAL A 92 3.58 -9.17 -2.42
CA VAL A 92 3.83 -8.81 -1.03
C VAL A 92 4.95 -7.78 -0.96
N ILE A 93 4.70 -6.70 -0.24
CA ILE A 93 5.67 -5.67 0.04
C ILE A 93 6.37 -6.04 1.34
N SER A 94 7.69 -6.14 1.30
CA SER A 94 8.53 -6.40 2.46
C SER A 94 9.39 -5.19 2.76
N ASP A 95 9.69 -4.99 4.03
CA ASP A 95 10.68 -4.00 4.44
C ASP A 95 12.09 -4.60 4.34
N PHE A 96 12.91 -4.00 3.48
CA PHE A 96 14.29 -4.44 3.28
C PHE A 96 15.15 -4.28 4.55
N GLN A 97 14.85 -3.27 5.34
CA GLN A 97 15.68 -2.89 6.47
C GLN A 97 15.55 -3.86 7.64
N SER A 98 14.34 -4.33 7.92
CA SER A 98 14.06 -5.26 9.01
C SER A 98 14.10 -6.73 8.59
N GLY A 99 14.11 -7.00 7.29
CA GLY A 99 14.09 -8.35 6.76
C GLY A 99 12.79 -9.13 6.95
N TYR A 100 11.74 -8.47 7.39
CA TYR A 100 10.43 -9.13 7.50
C TYR A 100 9.85 -9.42 6.11
N LEU A 101 9.57 -10.70 5.84
CA LEU A 101 9.01 -11.14 4.58
C LEU A 101 7.51 -11.00 4.48
N ASN A 102 6.81 -11.34 5.52
CA ASN A 102 5.37 -11.57 5.44
C ASN A 102 4.52 -10.55 6.20
N SER A 103 5.10 -9.83 7.14
CA SER A 103 4.34 -8.93 8.03
C SER A 103 5.06 -7.63 8.35
N GLY A 104 6.11 -7.35 7.60
CA GLY A 104 6.97 -6.21 7.89
C GLY A 104 6.33 -4.85 7.64
N ILE A 105 5.25 -4.79 6.86
CA ILE A 105 4.59 -3.54 6.52
C ILE A 105 3.10 -3.67 6.81
N SER A 106 2.62 -2.77 7.65
CA SER A 106 1.20 -2.66 7.94
C SER A 106 0.55 -1.63 7.02
N ILE A 107 -0.52 -2.02 6.34
CA ILE A 107 -1.28 -1.14 5.46
C ILE A 107 -2.42 -0.49 6.24
N PHE A 108 -2.48 0.83 6.15
CA PHE A 108 -3.57 1.64 6.68
C PHE A 108 -4.28 2.34 5.52
N LYS A 109 -5.55 2.61 5.69
CA LYS A 109 -6.34 3.42 4.78
C LYS A 109 -7.02 4.54 5.54
N ASP A 110 -6.73 5.78 5.18
CA ASP A 110 -7.27 6.97 5.86
C ASP A 110 -7.09 6.91 7.40
N GLY A 111 -5.97 6.34 7.87
CA GLY A 111 -5.64 6.20 9.27
C GLY A 111 -6.24 4.98 9.98
N ILE A 112 -6.90 4.07 9.26
CA ILE A 112 -7.48 2.85 9.81
C ILE A 112 -6.65 1.66 9.37
N GLN A 113 -6.23 0.84 10.33
CA GLN A 113 -5.52 -0.39 10.04
C GLN A 113 -6.42 -1.34 9.26
N LEU A 114 -5.93 -1.81 8.13
CA LEU A 114 -6.57 -2.86 7.38
C LEU A 114 -6.09 -4.19 7.97
N SER A 115 -6.93 -4.72 8.85
CA SER A 115 -6.62 -5.95 9.55
C SER A 115 -6.77 -7.12 8.61
N ASN A 116 -5.64 -7.66 8.21
CA ASN A 116 -5.61 -8.99 7.65
C ASN A 116 -4.98 -9.91 8.70
N PHE A 117 -5.79 -10.77 9.31
CA PHE A 117 -5.31 -11.73 10.31
C PHE A 117 -4.38 -12.79 9.70
N ASN A 118 -4.24 -12.79 8.42
CA ASN A 118 -3.37 -13.64 7.60
C ASN A 118 -2.10 -12.87 7.25
N SER A 119 -1.33 -12.46 8.18
CA SER A 119 0.03 -11.91 8.03
C SER A 119 0.30 -10.81 6.97
N PHE A 120 -0.54 -10.62 5.96
CA PHE A 120 -0.36 -9.57 4.94
C PHE A 120 -1.70 -9.08 4.37
N THR A 121 -1.68 -7.88 3.79
CA THR A 121 -2.81 -7.30 3.06
C THR A 121 -2.57 -7.43 1.56
N ASP A 122 -3.51 -8.01 0.84
CA ASP A 122 -3.41 -8.10 -0.62
C ASP A 122 -3.53 -6.70 -1.23
N ILE A 123 -2.43 -6.22 -1.75
CA ILE A 123 -2.31 -4.86 -2.27
C ILE A 123 -3.05 -4.64 -3.59
N GLU A 124 -3.41 -5.70 -4.29
CA GLU A 124 -4.23 -5.60 -5.50
C GLU A 124 -5.64 -5.08 -5.21
N ASN A 125 -6.10 -5.19 -3.95
CA ASN A 125 -7.40 -4.65 -3.55
C ASN A 125 -7.48 -3.11 -3.61
N PHE A 126 -6.33 -2.41 -3.70
CA PHE A 126 -6.28 -0.96 -3.77
C PHE A 126 -6.11 -0.48 -5.21
N SER A 127 -6.91 0.49 -5.60
CA SER A 127 -6.70 1.18 -6.86
C SER A 127 -5.70 2.31 -6.69
N VAL A 128 -4.68 2.35 -7.54
CA VAL A 128 -3.76 3.50 -7.62
C VAL A 128 -4.51 4.79 -7.90
N ASN A 129 -5.61 4.70 -8.64
CA ASN A 129 -6.45 5.84 -8.98
C ASN A 129 -7.22 6.43 -7.79
N GLU A 130 -7.39 5.67 -6.71
CA GLU A 130 -8.00 6.12 -5.46
C GLU A 130 -7.03 6.93 -4.58
N ILE A 131 -5.74 6.71 -4.73
CA ILE A 131 -4.70 7.25 -3.85
C ILE A 131 -4.44 8.71 -4.20
N SER A 132 -4.54 9.61 -3.22
CA SER A 132 -4.08 10.98 -3.36
C SER A 132 -2.64 11.13 -2.86
N GLU A 133 -2.32 10.41 -1.79
CA GLU A 133 -1.06 10.55 -1.07
C GLU A 133 -0.73 9.23 -0.36
N ILE A 134 0.52 8.91 -0.24
CA ILE A 134 1.03 7.81 0.57
C ILE A 134 1.85 8.41 1.70
N GLU A 135 1.45 8.14 2.94
CA GLU A 135 2.17 8.51 4.14
C GLU A 135 2.94 7.29 4.67
N GLU A 136 4.25 7.45 4.82
CA GLU A 136 5.13 6.41 5.34
C GLU A 136 5.50 6.76 6.78
N ILE A 137 5.15 5.88 7.72
CA ILE A 137 5.49 6.06 9.13
C ILE A 137 6.61 5.08 9.46
N SER A 138 7.67 5.62 10.04
CA SER A 138 8.87 4.85 10.36
C SER A 138 8.61 3.73 11.37
N GLU A 139 9.49 2.75 11.36
CA GLU A 139 9.52 1.62 12.28
C GLU A 139 9.55 2.08 13.75
N ILE A 140 10.14 3.27 13.98
CA ILE A 140 10.32 3.81 15.32
C ILE A 140 8.98 4.15 15.98
N SER A 141 8.07 4.82 15.27
CA SER A 141 6.81 5.31 15.84
C SER A 141 5.57 4.54 15.39
N SER A 142 5.69 3.69 14.39
CA SER A 142 4.54 2.96 13.82
C SER A 142 3.77 2.12 14.83
N PRO A 143 4.39 1.43 15.81
CA PRO A 143 3.64 0.58 16.73
C PRO A 143 2.65 1.32 17.62
N VAL A 144 2.75 2.65 17.74
CA VAL A 144 1.76 3.45 18.47
C VAL A 144 0.37 3.40 17.82
N TYR A 145 0.29 3.21 16.52
CA TYR A 145 -0.96 3.42 15.77
C TYR A 145 -1.80 2.17 15.55
N GLY A 146 -1.23 0.98 15.59
CA GLY A 146 -1.98 -0.22 15.24
C GLY A 146 -1.68 -1.43 16.10
N TYR A 147 -2.56 -2.43 16.03
CA TYR A 147 -2.36 -3.71 16.69
C TYR A 147 -1.26 -4.50 16.01
N SER A 148 -0.33 -5.02 16.83
CA SER A 148 0.75 -5.89 16.35
C SER A 148 1.53 -5.33 15.19
N VAL A 149 1.63 -4.01 15.12
CA VAL A 149 2.48 -3.32 14.16
C VAL A 149 3.91 -3.39 14.68
N ASN A 150 4.72 -4.16 13.99
CA ASN A 150 6.11 -4.40 14.40
C ASN A 150 7.09 -3.60 13.56
N ASN A 151 6.60 -2.93 12.54
CA ASN A 151 7.42 -2.34 11.52
C ASN A 151 6.74 -1.13 10.88
N LYS A 152 7.23 -0.71 9.72
CA LYS A 152 6.73 0.42 8.95
C LYS A 152 5.21 0.36 8.68
N ILE A 153 4.56 1.52 8.74
CA ILE A 153 3.19 1.70 8.27
C ILE A 153 3.18 2.43 6.95
N ILE A 154 2.40 1.94 6.00
CA ILE A 154 1.99 2.63 4.79
C ILE A 154 0.53 3.05 4.96
N ASN A 155 0.30 4.34 5.12
CA ASN A 155 -1.05 4.89 5.19
C ASN A 155 -1.46 5.43 3.83
N ILE A 156 -2.43 4.77 3.20
CA ILE A 156 -3.03 5.17 1.94
C ILE A 156 -4.04 6.27 2.23
N ILE A 157 -3.76 7.48 1.81
CA ILE A 157 -4.68 8.61 1.90
C ILE A 157 -5.49 8.66 0.62
N SER A 158 -6.77 8.41 0.74
CA SER A 158 -7.68 8.39 -0.39
C SER A 158 -7.98 9.79 -0.89
N LYS A 159 -8.25 9.93 -2.19
CA LYS A 159 -8.69 11.20 -2.79
C LYS A 159 -9.95 11.70 -2.09
N ASP A 160 -9.86 12.89 -1.55
CA ASP A 160 -10.97 13.60 -0.93
C ASP A 160 -11.33 14.81 -1.82
N ASN A 161 -11.99 14.50 -2.93
CA ASN A 161 -12.34 15.50 -3.93
C ASN A 161 -13.65 16.19 -3.54
N TYR A 162 -13.58 17.18 -2.67
CA TYR A 162 -14.67 18.13 -2.56
C TYR A 162 -14.54 19.15 -3.69
N LEU A 163 -15.14 18.82 -4.82
CA LEU A 163 -15.21 19.71 -5.96
C LEU A 163 -16.65 20.23 -6.09
N PRO A 164 -16.87 21.52 -6.32
CA PRO A 164 -18.20 22.09 -6.49
C PRO A 164 -18.82 21.73 -7.85
N TYR A 165 -18.14 20.98 -8.68
CA TYR A 165 -18.54 20.58 -10.02
C TYR A 165 -18.36 19.06 -10.20
N LEU A 166 -19.06 18.55 -11.20
CA LEU A 166 -18.90 17.18 -11.66
C LEU A 166 -17.47 16.94 -12.16
N SER A 167 -16.87 15.86 -11.72
CA SER A 167 -15.58 15.43 -12.26
C SER A 167 -15.52 13.91 -12.36
N ALA A 168 -14.87 13.44 -13.39
CA ALA A 168 -14.61 12.02 -13.59
C ALA A 168 -13.17 11.82 -14.00
N GLN A 169 -12.63 10.64 -13.72
CA GLN A 169 -11.33 10.24 -14.20
C GLN A 169 -11.42 8.80 -14.70
N LEU A 170 -10.87 8.56 -15.85
CA LEU A 170 -10.65 7.23 -16.40
C LEU A 170 -9.15 6.95 -16.39
N ARG A 171 -8.77 5.80 -15.89
CA ARG A 171 -7.43 5.25 -16.04
C ARG A 171 -7.51 3.90 -16.73
N TYR A 172 -6.71 3.73 -17.75
CA TYR A 172 -6.62 2.50 -18.53
C TYR A 172 -5.16 2.15 -18.74
N THR A 173 -4.80 0.89 -18.54
CA THR A 173 -3.47 0.37 -18.87
C THR A 173 -3.64 -1.00 -19.50
N GLN A 174 -2.90 -1.25 -20.56
CA GLN A 174 -2.85 -2.55 -21.23
C GLN A 174 -1.42 -2.88 -21.59
N ASP A 175 -1.09 -4.16 -21.55
CA ASP A 175 0.18 -4.66 -22.01
C ASP A 175 0.03 -5.74 -23.10
N ARG A 176 1.17 -6.21 -23.60
CA ARG A 176 1.23 -7.23 -24.66
C ARG A 176 0.67 -8.59 -24.21
N ASN A 177 0.64 -8.89 -22.93
CA ASN A 177 0.15 -10.16 -22.37
C ASN A 177 -1.33 -10.09 -21.99
N ASP A 178 -2.09 -9.19 -22.62
CA ASP A 178 -3.52 -8.95 -22.36
C ASP A 178 -3.85 -8.63 -20.90
N ALA A 179 -2.86 -8.14 -20.15
CA ALA A 179 -3.14 -7.60 -18.83
C ALA A 179 -3.80 -6.23 -19.00
N LEU A 180 -5.05 -6.19 -18.57
CA LEU A 180 -5.89 -5.02 -18.62
C LEU A 180 -6.09 -4.48 -17.22
N TYR A 181 -5.86 -3.19 -17.04
CA TYR A 181 -6.22 -2.44 -15.85
C TYR A 181 -7.13 -1.30 -16.26
N GLY A 182 -8.37 -1.34 -15.82
CA GLY A 182 -9.35 -0.27 -16.01
C GLY A 182 -9.82 0.25 -14.66
N ASP A 183 -9.79 1.56 -14.47
CA ASP A 183 -10.31 2.20 -13.26
C ASP A 183 -10.99 3.52 -13.61
N PHE A 184 -12.22 3.65 -13.16
CA PHE A 184 -13.04 4.82 -13.35
C PHE A 184 -13.50 5.35 -12.01
N TYR A 185 -13.46 6.65 -11.79
CA TYR A 185 -14.16 7.28 -10.70
C TYR A 185 -14.95 8.50 -11.16
N PHE A 186 -16.02 8.76 -10.47
CA PHE A 186 -16.94 9.85 -10.72
C PHE A 186 -17.22 10.58 -9.40
N ASN A 187 -17.02 11.88 -9.39
CA ASN A 187 -17.27 12.74 -8.25
C ASN A 187 -18.50 13.60 -8.52
N PHE A 188 -19.48 13.51 -7.64
CA PHE A 188 -20.78 14.12 -7.78
C PHE A 188 -21.14 14.97 -6.56
N PRO A 189 -21.19 16.31 -6.67
CA PRO A 189 -21.69 17.17 -5.60
C PRO A 189 -23.22 17.14 -5.56
N LEU A 190 -23.80 16.40 -4.60
CA LEU A 190 -25.25 16.39 -4.37
C LEU A 190 -25.75 17.74 -3.86
N SER A 191 -24.95 18.44 -3.06
CA SER A 191 -25.23 19.76 -2.54
C SER A 191 -23.92 20.45 -2.18
N ARG A 192 -24.00 21.73 -1.72
CA ARG A 192 -22.82 22.46 -1.22
C ARG A 192 -22.15 21.78 0.00
N LYS A 193 -22.86 20.89 0.68
CA LYS A 193 -22.38 20.23 1.90
C LYS A 193 -22.17 18.72 1.72
N VAL A 194 -22.68 18.14 0.64
CA VAL A 194 -22.61 16.69 0.42
C VAL A 194 -21.96 16.40 -0.92
N ASN A 195 -20.90 15.65 -0.87
CA ASN A 195 -20.19 15.15 -2.03
C ASN A 195 -20.22 13.63 -2.04
N VAL A 196 -20.44 13.04 -3.20
CA VAL A 196 -20.41 11.59 -3.40
C VAL A 196 -19.36 11.27 -4.45
N LEU A 197 -18.46 10.37 -4.11
CA LEU A 197 -17.51 9.77 -5.03
C LEU A 197 -17.93 8.31 -5.27
N PHE A 198 -17.94 7.92 -6.51
CA PHE A 198 -18.20 6.56 -6.94
C PHE A 198 -17.02 6.08 -7.79
N GLY A 199 -16.56 4.86 -7.58
CA GLY A 199 -15.47 4.27 -8.35
C GLY A 199 -15.74 2.82 -8.72
N LEU A 200 -15.32 2.45 -9.91
CA LEU A 200 -15.38 1.09 -10.45
C LEU A 200 -14.03 0.76 -11.07
N GLY A 201 -13.45 -0.37 -10.68
CA GLY A 201 -12.21 -0.86 -11.25
C GLY A 201 -12.32 -2.32 -11.67
N ASN A 202 -11.66 -2.64 -12.76
CA ASN A 202 -11.49 -4.00 -13.25
C ASN A 202 -10.04 -4.23 -13.65
N ASN A 203 -9.44 -5.31 -13.16
CA ASN A 203 -8.15 -5.80 -13.63
C ASN A 203 -8.35 -7.22 -14.14
N GLY A 204 -7.88 -7.49 -15.34
CA GLY A 204 -7.88 -8.82 -15.93
C GLY A 204 -6.49 -9.17 -16.43
N TYR A 205 -6.16 -10.44 -16.39
CA TYR A 205 -4.92 -10.98 -16.91
C TYR A 205 -5.14 -12.45 -17.29
N GLU A 206 -4.86 -12.81 -18.51
CA GLU A 206 -5.00 -14.21 -18.95
C GLU A 206 -3.83 -15.09 -18.53
N GLY A 207 -2.67 -14.46 -18.32
CA GLY A 207 -1.48 -15.16 -17.90
C GLY A 207 -0.60 -15.61 -19.05
N ALA A 208 0.72 -15.58 -18.82
CA ALA A 208 1.68 -16.07 -19.79
C ALA A 208 1.82 -17.60 -19.72
N TYR A 209 1.63 -18.20 -18.55
CA TYR A 209 1.72 -19.62 -18.31
C TYR A 209 0.35 -20.21 -18.04
N GLN A 210 0.23 -21.54 -18.23
CA GLN A 210 -0.99 -22.24 -17.87
C GLN A 210 -1.35 -21.99 -16.41
N ASN A 211 -2.65 -21.85 -16.09
CA ASN A 211 -3.19 -21.62 -14.76
C ASN A 211 -2.60 -20.38 -14.05
N SER A 212 -2.51 -19.24 -14.75
CA SER A 212 -2.03 -17.97 -14.21
C SER A 212 -2.95 -16.78 -14.48
N ASP A 213 -4.20 -17.05 -14.85
CA ASP A 213 -5.21 -16.02 -15.06
C ASP A 213 -5.66 -15.34 -13.76
N MET A 214 -6.08 -14.07 -13.86
CA MET A 214 -6.60 -13.28 -12.76
C MET A 214 -7.76 -12.40 -13.21
N SER A 215 -8.75 -12.26 -12.36
CA SER A 215 -9.83 -11.31 -12.50
C SER A 215 -10.12 -10.61 -11.19
N LEU A 216 -10.09 -9.29 -11.19
CA LEU A 216 -10.33 -8.45 -10.02
C LEU A 216 -11.36 -7.37 -10.35
N TRP A 217 -12.41 -7.31 -9.57
CA TRP A 217 -13.40 -6.25 -9.59
C TRP A 217 -13.34 -5.45 -8.30
N ARG A 218 -13.36 -4.12 -8.40
CA ARG A 218 -13.39 -3.18 -7.27
C ARG A 218 -14.55 -2.22 -7.43
N PHE A 219 -15.27 -2.03 -6.35
CA PHE A 219 -16.35 -1.07 -6.24
C PHE A 219 -16.12 -0.19 -5.03
N ARG A 220 -16.25 1.12 -5.21
CA ARG A 220 -15.99 2.10 -4.16
C ARG A 220 -17.06 3.16 -4.14
N THR A 221 -17.49 3.55 -2.96
CA THR A 221 -18.35 4.72 -2.77
C THR A 221 -17.87 5.48 -1.55
N ARG A 222 -17.79 6.79 -1.68
CA ARG A 222 -17.50 7.69 -0.56
C ARG A 222 -18.55 8.78 -0.51
N VAL A 223 -19.13 8.99 0.65
CA VAL A 223 -20.02 10.10 0.93
C VAL A 223 -19.35 11.00 1.95
N ASN A 224 -19.11 12.25 1.59
CA ASN A 224 -18.55 13.26 2.49
C ASN A 224 -19.59 14.33 2.76
N TRP A 225 -19.99 14.46 4.03
CA TRP A 225 -21.04 15.37 4.46
C TRP A 225 -20.54 16.36 5.50
N TYR A 226 -20.34 17.60 5.06
CA TYR A 226 -20.01 18.74 5.91
C TYR A 226 -21.29 19.31 6.53
N VAL A 227 -21.69 18.77 7.69
CA VAL A 227 -22.89 19.20 8.40
C VAL A 227 -22.79 20.67 8.80
N SER A 228 -21.63 21.03 9.34
CA SER A 228 -21.29 22.40 9.77
C SER A 228 -19.77 22.64 9.64
N LYS A 229 -19.32 23.86 9.98
CA LYS A 229 -17.87 24.17 10.08
C LYS A 229 -17.15 23.39 11.20
N SER A 230 -17.91 22.74 12.06
CA SER A 230 -17.39 22.02 13.23
C SER A 230 -17.59 20.52 13.15
N LEU A 231 -18.42 20.03 12.24
CA LEU A 231 -18.81 18.63 12.17
C LEU A 231 -18.80 18.12 10.73
N ASN A 232 -18.05 17.06 10.50
CA ASN A 232 -17.96 16.35 9.24
C ASN A 232 -18.23 14.85 9.45
N PHE A 233 -19.01 14.26 8.56
CA PHE A 233 -19.19 12.81 8.43
C PHE A 233 -18.62 12.37 7.09
N LYS A 234 -17.85 11.30 7.11
CA LYS A 234 -17.35 10.63 5.90
C LYS A 234 -17.69 9.15 5.98
N PHE A 235 -18.42 8.67 5.02
CA PHE A 235 -18.73 7.25 4.89
C PHE A 235 -17.99 6.67 3.69
N ASP A 236 -17.28 5.58 3.90
CA ASP A 236 -16.54 4.84 2.89
C ASP A 236 -17.09 3.43 2.78
N PHE A 237 -17.36 3.01 1.56
CA PHE A 237 -17.66 1.65 1.17
C PHE A 237 -16.66 1.19 0.12
N ASN A 238 -15.97 0.08 0.35
CA ASN A 238 -15.07 -0.53 -0.62
C ASN A 238 -15.34 -2.02 -0.66
N TYR A 239 -15.50 -2.55 -1.86
CA TYR A 239 -15.65 -3.97 -2.12
C TYR A 239 -14.69 -4.39 -3.22
N ALA A 240 -13.96 -5.46 -2.98
CA ALA A 240 -13.07 -6.07 -3.96
C ALA A 240 -13.36 -7.56 -4.05
N LYS A 241 -13.49 -8.06 -5.27
CA LYS A 241 -13.63 -9.49 -5.58
C LYS A 241 -12.49 -9.90 -6.50
N LEU A 242 -11.60 -10.72 -5.98
CA LEU A 242 -10.45 -11.24 -6.69
C LEU A 242 -10.59 -12.75 -6.89
N GLU A 243 -10.36 -13.19 -8.12
CA GLU A 243 -10.21 -14.60 -8.48
C GLU A 243 -8.89 -14.73 -9.23
N ARG A 244 -8.01 -15.62 -8.78
CA ARG A 244 -6.74 -15.91 -9.47
C ARG A 244 -6.51 -17.40 -9.54
N SER A 245 -6.00 -17.84 -10.66
CA SER A 245 -5.45 -19.17 -10.83
C SER A 245 -4.00 -19.18 -10.36
N LEU A 246 -3.56 -20.28 -9.78
CA LEU A 246 -2.23 -20.43 -9.21
C LEU A 246 -1.55 -21.63 -9.84
N ASN A 247 -0.44 -21.43 -10.50
CA ASN A 247 0.30 -22.51 -11.16
C ASN A 247 1.37 -23.17 -10.29
N ASP A 248 1.62 -22.61 -9.08
CA ASP A 248 2.67 -23.05 -8.13
C ASP A 248 4.08 -23.13 -8.76
N GLY A 249 4.26 -22.44 -9.91
CA GLY A 249 5.53 -22.30 -10.59
C GLY A 249 5.80 -23.30 -11.71
N LEU A 250 7.00 -23.26 -12.24
CA LEU A 250 7.43 -24.11 -13.35
C LEU A 250 8.02 -25.43 -12.83
N ASN A 251 7.74 -26.50 -13.52
CA ASN A 251 8.30 -27.80 -13.18
C ASN A 251 9.75 -27.91 -13.64
N ASN A 252 10.68 -27.91 -12.68
CA ASN A 252 12.13 -27.90 -12.91
C ASN A 252 12.74 -29.16 -13.58
N SER A 253 11.94 -30.16 -13.88
CA SER A 253 12.44 -31.40 -14.52
C SER A 253 12.84 -31.21 -15.99
N THR A 254 12.91 -29.98 -16.50
CA THR A 254 12.95 -29.70 -17.93
C THR A 254 14.07 -28.71 -18.30
N SER A 255 14.71 -28.98 -19.42
CA SER A 255 15.78 -28.17 -20.01
C SER A 255 15.37 -26.72 -20.30
N ASP A 256 16.33 -25.80 -20.43
CA ASP A 256 16.14 -24.35 -20.70
C ASP A 256 15.19 -24.01 -21.84
N THR A 257 14.99 -24.91 -22.81
CA THR A 257 14.05 -24.73 -23.91
C THR A 257 12.57 -24.77 -23.49
N LEU A 258 12.28 -25.19 -22.25
CA LEU A 258 10.92 -25.31 -21.73
C LEU A 258 10.49 -24.15 -20.83
N LEU A 259 11.26 -23.08 -20.83
CA LEU A 259 10.87 -21.81 -20.20
C LEU A 259 9.97 -20.95 -21.11
N ASP A 260 9.83 -21.32 -22.38
CA ASP A 260 8.84 -20.73 -23.26
C ASP A 260 7.43 -20.99 -22.71
N PRO A 261 6.60 -20.00 -22.49
CA PRO A 261 5.25 -20.14 -21.95
C PRO A 261 4.37 -21.18 -22.66
N ILE A 262 4.58 -21.36 -23.96
CA ILE A 262 3.82 -22.34 -24.77
C ILE A 262 4.17 -23.78 -24.38
N PHE A 263 5.42 -24.04 -23.99
CA PHE A 263 5.93 -25.38 -23.72
C PHE A 263 6.20 -25.64 -22.24
N ALA A 264 6.19 -24.58 -21.42
CA ALA A 264 6.47 -24.69 -20.00
C ALA A 264 5.41 -25.50 -19.27
N ARG A 265 5.86 -26.47 -18.50
CA ARG A 265 4.97 -27.24 -17.62
C ARG A 265 4.92 -26.57 -16.26
N VAL A 266 3.73 -26.33 -15.78
CA VAL A 266 3.48 -25.80 -14.45
C VAL A 266 3.30 -26.91 -13.42
N VAL A 267 3.52 -26.59 -12.14
CA VAL A 267 3.36 -27.55 -11.03
C VAL A 267 1.89 -27.86 -10.80
N SER A 268 1.02 -26.87 -10.91
CA SER A 268 -0.42 -27.00 -10.73
C SER A 268 -1.20 -26.41 -11.91
N THR A 269 -2.19 -27.14 -12.39
CA THR A 269 -3.04 -26.74 -13.52
C THR A 269 -4.45 -26.32 -13.08
N ASP A 270 -4.81 -26.51 -11.81
CA ASP A 270 -6.17 -26.36 -11.32
C ASP A 270 -6.28 -25.77 -9.90
N LEU A 271 -5.16 -25.26 -9.37
CA LEU A 271 -5.14 -24.55 -8.10
C LEU A 271 -5.68 -23.12 -8.28
N TYR A 272 -6.52 -22.66 -7.36
CA TYR A 272 -7.04 -21.29 -7.39
C TYR A 272 -7.23 -20.65 -6.01
N ASP A 273 -7.26 -19.33 -6.01
CA ASP A 273 -7.50 -18.46 -4.86
C ASP A 273 -8.59 -17.44 -5.18
N LYS A 274 -9.62 -17.37 -4.35
CA LYS A 274 -10.69 -16.37 -4.42
C LYS A 274 -10.76 -15.57 -3.15
N ASN A 275 -10.76 -14.26 -3.30
CA ASN A 275 -10.86 -13.32 -2.21
C ASN A 275 -12.05 -12.39 -2.39
N ASN A 276 -12.83 -12.19 -1.33
CA ASN A 276 -13.84 -11.16 -1.26
C ASN A 276 -13.56 -10.28 -0.04
N ASN A 277 -13.32 -9.01 -0.29
CA ASN A 277 -13.00 -8.04 0.75
C ASN A 277 -14.05 -6.93 0.76
N LEU A 278 -14.65 -6.71 1.91
CA LEU A 278 -15.55 -5.60 2.16
C LEU A 278 -14.97 -4.74 3.27
N PHE A 279 -14.86 -3.46 3.03
CA PHE A 279 -14.45 -2.45 4.00
C PHE A 279 -15.51 -1.36 4.06
N LEU A 280 -16.05 -1.15 5.24
CA LEU A 280 -16.96 -0.07 5.58
C LEU A 280 -16.31 0.80 6.63
N ASN A 281 -16.42 2.11 6.51
CA ASN A 281 -15.97 3.03 7.54
C ASN A 281 -16.89 4.25 7.64
N LEU A 282 -17.24 4.62 8.85
CA LEU A 282 -17.85 5.89 9.19
C LEU A 282 -16.85 6.70 10.01
N ASN A 283 -16.35 7.77 9.43
CA ASN A 283 -15.48 8.71 10.09
C ASN A 283 -16.28 9.95 10.53
N ILE A 284 -16.11 10.36 11.77
CA ILE A 284 -16.73 11.52 12.38
C ILE A 284 -15.65 12.44 12.89
N LYS A 285 -15.58 13.65 12.35
CA LYS A 285 -14.63 14.68 12.80
C LYS A 285 -15.39 15.85 13.43
N LEU A 286 -14.98 16.20 14.64
CA LEU A 286 -15.55 17.30 15.41
C LEU A 286 -14.46 18.28 15.82
N ILE A 287 -14.64 19.55 15.48
CA ILE A 287 -13.82 20.68 15.92
C ILE A 287 -14.73 21.66 16.66
N PRO A 288 -14.67 21.75 18.01
CA PRO A 288 -15.52 22.65 18.76
C PRO A 288 -15.30 24.11 18.31
N PRO A 289 -16.36 24.90 18.07
CA PRO A 289 -16.22 26.27 17.55
C PRO A 289 -15.42 27.20 18.47
N SER A 290 -15.54 26.99 19.79
CA SER A 290 -14.84 27.74 20.83
C SER A 290 -13.38 27.31 21.03
N LEU A 291 -13.02 26.10 20.58
CA LEU A 291 -11.72 25.47 20.83
C LEU A 291 -11.15 24.89 19.52
N LYS A 292 -10.80 25.78 18.58
CA LYS A 292 -10.20 25.38 17.28
C LYS A 292 -8.90 24.59 17.41
N THR A 293 -8.32 24.56 18.61
CA THR A 293 -7.14 23.76 18.96
C THR A 293 -7.45 22.29 19.26
N LEU A 294 -8.74 21.93 19.33
CA LEU A 294 -9.17 20.56 19.55
C LEU A 294 -9.72 19.95 18.26
N LEU A 295 -9.36 18.72 18.00
CA LEU A 295 -9.97 17.89 16.96
C LEU A 295 -10.25 16.51 17.54
N THR A 296 -11.51 16.12 17.52
CA THR A 296 -11.92 14.74 17.79
C THR A 296 -12.14 14.02 16.48
N ASP A 297 -11.53 12.86 16.32
CA ASP A 297 -11.65 11.99 15.15
C ASP A 297 -12.09 10.60 15.63
N ILE A 298 -13.26 10.17 15.18
CA ILE A 298 -13.84 8.87 15.55
C ILE A 298 -14.05 8.08 14.26
N ASN A 299 -13.58 6.84 14.26
CA ASN A 299 -13.78 5.90 13.17
C ASN A 299 -14.53 4.67 13.69
N LEU A 300 -15.58 4.31 12.98
CA LEU A 300 -16.34 3.08 13.16
C LEU A 300 -16.18 2.27 11.87
N SER A 301 -15.48 1.16 11.93
CA SER A 301 -15.22 0.36 10.75
C SER A 301 -15.70 -1.08 10.89
N ALA A 302 -16.10 -1.65 9.77
CA ALA A 302 -16.38 -3.08 9.62
C ALA A 302 -15.61 -3.61 8.42
N GLN A 303 -14.87 -4.67 8.62
CA GLN A 303 -14.10 -5.35 7.60
C GLN A 303 -14.58 -6.79 7.52
N ASN A 304 -14.86 -7.26 6.32
CA ASN A 304 -15.20 -8.65 6.07
C ASN A 304 -14.25 -9.18 5.01
N TYR A 305 -13.47 -10.16 5.38
CA TYR A 305 -12.51 -10.84 4.52
C TYR A 305 -12.92 -12.29 4.37
N PHE A 306 -13.10 -12.73 3.13
CA PHE A 306 -13.35 -14.12 2.79
C PHE A 306 -12.31 -14.58 1.78
N ARG A 307 -11.68 -15.71 2.06
CA ARG A 307 -10.75 -16.37 1.15
C ARG A 307 -11.11 -17.84 0.97
N GLU A 308 -11.12 -18.28 -0.26
CA GLU A 308 -11.24 -19.66 -0.66
C GLU A 308 -10.01 -20.07 -1.47
N TYR A 309 -9.26 -21.06 -0.98
CA TYR A 309 -8.12 -21.63 -1.65
C TYR A 309 -8.39 -23.11 -1.88
N ARG A 310 -8.30 -23.58 -3.11
CA ARG A 310 -8.60 -24.97 -3.49
C ARG A 310 -7.66 -25.48 -4.55
N PHE A 311 -7.35 -26.77 -4.43
CA PHE A 311 -6.71 -27.57 -5.43
C PHE A 311 -7.75 -28.53 -6.05
N GLY A 312 -7.94 -28.44 -7.37
CA GLY A 312 -8.95 -29.17 -8.11
C GLY A 312 -9.94 -28.25 -8.83
N GLU A 313 -10.74 -28.78 -9.74
CA GLU A 313 -11.71 -27.96 -10.48
C GLU A 313 -12.66 -27.23 -9.54
N LYS A 314 -12.99 -25.97 -9.90
CA LYS A 314 -13.82 -25.06 -9.11
C LYS A 314 -15.17 -25.64 -8.67
N ASN A 315 -15.62 -26.70 -9.31
CA ASN A 315 -16.94 -27.32 -9.11
C ASN A 315 -16.87 -28.77 -8.57
N LEU A 316 -15.68 -29.30 -8.33
CA LEU A 316 -15.57 -30.65 -7.79
C LEU A 316 -15.80 -30.66 -6.28
N LEU A 317 -16.36 -31.77 -5.80
CA LEU A 317 -16.58 -32.03 -4.38
C LEU A 317 -15.25 -32.04 -3.61
N PRO A 318 -15.25 -31.73 -2.32
CA PRO A 318 -14.04 -31.65 -1.48
C PRO A 318 -13.18 -32.94 -1.48
N ASP A 319 -13.76 -34.06 -1.83
CA ASP A 319 -13.10 -35.38 -1.82
C ASP A 319 -11.95 -35.52 -2.82
N THR A 320 -11.87 -34.62 -3.82
CA THR A 320 -10.82 -34.68 -4.85
C THR A 320 -9.74 -33.60 -4.64
N SER A 321 -9.94 -32.65 -3.71
CA SER A 321 -8.97 -31.63 -3.43
C SER A 321 -7.94 -32.07 -2.40
N LYS A 322 -6.65 -31.93 -2.71
CA LYS A 322 -5.55 -32.29 -1.79
C LYS A 322 -5.40 -31.30 -0.64
N TYR A 323 -5.82 -30.08 -0.83
CA TYR A 323 -5.77 -29.00 0.14
C TYR A 323 -6.89 -28.01 -0.12
N PHE A 324 -7.53 -27.54 0.95
CA PHE A 324 -8.67 -26.66 0.87
C PHE A 324 -8.72 -25.75 2.08
N THR A 325 -8.89 -24.46 1.86
CA THR A 325 -9.01 -23.47 2.93
C THR A 325 -10.20 -22.58 2.67
N ASN A 326 -11.05 -22.40 3.66
CA ASN A 326 -12.03 -21.34 3.74
C ASN A 326 -11.72 -20.48 4.94
N LEU A 327 -11.30 -19.26 4.70
CA LEU A 327 -11.08 -18.29 5.76
C LEU A 327 -12.16 -17.23 5.68
N HIS A 328 -12.79 -17.00 6.80
CA HIS A 328 -13.78 -15.95 6.95
C HIS A 328 -13.48 -15.16 8.21
N THR A 329 -13.15 -13.88 8.05
CA THR A 329 -12.83 -13.01 9.17
C THR A 329 -13.67 -11.74 9.06
N ILE A 330 -14.37 -11.44 10.14
CA ILE A 330 -15.10 -10.18 10.31
C ILE A 330 -14.43 -9.42 11.44
N VAL A 331 -14.20 -8.13 11.24
CA VAL A 331 -13.62 -7.24 12.25
C VAL A 331 -14.47 -6.00 12.34
N TYR A 332 -15.00 -5.74 13.51
CA TYR A 332 -15.61 -4.47 13.84
C TYR A 332 -14.61 -3.68 14.67
N SER A 333 -14.32 -2.44 14.28
CA SER A 333 -13.35 -1.62 14.99
C SER A 333 -13.92 -0.26 15.33
N PHE A 334 -13.55 0.20 16.52
CA PHE A 334 -13.74 1.55 17.00
C PHE A 334 -12.37 2.16 17.26
N ASP A 335 -12.11 3.32 16.66
CA ASP A 335 -10.90 4.10 16.88
C ASP A 335 -11.30 5.53 17.21
N ALA A 336 -10.92 6.03 18.36
CA ALA A 336 -11.17 7.40 18.77
C ALA A 336 -9.87 8.11 19.11
N ARG A 337 -9.68 9.28 18.53
CA ARG A 337 -8.48 10.11 18.65
C ARG A 337 -8.86 11.51 19.05
N GLN A 338 -8.19 12.03 20.06
CA GLN A 338 -8.29 13.41 20.48
C GLN A 338 -6.96 14.11 20.22
N TYR A 339 -6.97 15.12 19.38
CA TYR A 339 -5.83 15.97 19.07
C TYR A 339 -5.95 17.30 19.83
N PHE A 340 -4.84 17.72 20.40
CA PHE A 340 -4.66 19.01 21.04
C PHE A 340 -3.55 19.74 20.31
N PHE A 341 -3.88 20.83 19.63
CA PHE A 341 -2.92 21.66 18.90
C PHE A 341 -2.64 22.91 19.72
N ILE A 342 -1.42 23.08 20.19
CA ILE A 342 -1.00 24.20 21.02
C ILE A 342 0.05 24.98 20.25
N ASP A 343 -0.39 25.86 19.39
CA ASP A 343 0.47 26.76 18.63
C ASP A 343 0.76 28.00 19.48
N LYS A 344 1.89 28.03 20.17
CA LYS A 344 2.26 29.18 21.03
C LYS A 344 2.89 30.33 20.27
N SER A 345 3.51 30.06 19.12
CA SER A 345 4.14 31.06 18.26
C SER A 345 4.48 30.47 16.91
N LYS A 346 4.96 31.30 15.96
CA LYS A 346 5.50 30.81 14.68
C LYS A 346 6.68 29.85 14.86
N ASN A 347 7.34 29.89 16.00
CA ASN A 347 8.57 29.16 16.30
C ASN A 347 8.38 27.99 17.27
N ALA A 348 7.17 27.79 17.83
CA ALA A 348 6.90 26.72 18.77
C ALA A 348 5.50 26.15 18.55
N ASN A 349 5.42 24.88 18.19
CA ASN A 349 4.20 24.11 18.09
C ASN A 349 4.27 22.88 18.99
N ILE A 350 3.17 22.55 19.64
CA ILE A 350 3.05 21.35 20.44
C ILE A 350 1.73 20.69 20.06
N ASN A 351 1.80 19.43 19.67
CA ASN A 351 0.64 18.62 19.33
C ASN A 351 0.63 17.38 20.22
N ILE A 352 -0.49 17.14 20.87
CA ILE A 352 -0.71 15.97 21.71
C ILE A 352 -1.84 15.16 21.09
N LEU A 353 -1.61 13.87 20.91
CA LEU A 353 -2.59 12.89 20.52
C LEU A 353 -2.82 11.93 21.66
N VAL A 354 -4.08 11.73 22.02
CA VAL A 354 -4.52 10.63 22.88
C VAL A 354 -5.54 9.82 22.13
N GLY A 355 -5.40 8.52 22.12
CA GLY A 355 -6.28 7.65 21.35
C GLY A 355 -6.57 6.33 22.04
N THR A 356 -7.66 5.72 21.59
CA THR A 356 -8.07 4.37 21.98
C THR A 356 -8.50 3.60 20.75
N ASN A 357 -8.09 2.34 20.69
CA ASN A 357 -8.58 1.40 19.68
C ASN A 357 -9.28 0.25 20.39
N PHE A 358 -10.39 -0.17 19.88
CA PHE A 358 -11.09 -1.39 20.26
C PHE A 358 -11.50 -2.14 19.01
N SER A 359 -11.30 -3.45 18.98
CA SER A 359 -11.83 -4.28 17.92
C SER A 359 -12.58 -5.47 18.47
N PHE A 360 -13.62 -5.87 17.79
CA PHE A 360 -14.39 -7.06 18.09
C PHE A 360 -14.30 -8.00 16.89
N ILE A 361 -13.77 -9.18 17.11
CA ILE A 361 -13.59 -10.22 16.12
C ILE A 361 -14.40 -11.42 16.59
N PRO A 362 -15.62 -11.58 16.06
CA PRO A 362 -16.48 -12.69 16.47
C PRO A 362 -15.84 -14.04 16.09
N GLN A 363 -16.21 -15.07 16.81
CA GLN A 363 -15.88 -16.44 16.42
C GLN A 363 -16.44 -16.72 15.01
N ASN A 364 -15.55 -17.00 14.08
CA ASN A 364 -15.91 -17.32 12.72
C ASN A 364 -15.52 -18.76 12.42
N LYS A 365 -16.34 -19.42 11.65
CA LYS A 365 -16.05 -20.76 11.13
C LYS A 365 -15.05 -20.65 9.98
N SER A 366 -13.81 -20.37 10.32
CA SER A 366 -12.71 -20.54 9.38
C SER A 366 -12.32 -22.00 9.42
N SER A 367 -12.40 -22.66 8.27
CA SER A 367 -12.05 -24.07 8.18
C SER A 367 -10.85 -24.21 7.28
N VAL A 368 -9.82 -24.85 7.80
CA VAL A 368 -8.69 -25.34 7.02
C VAL A 368 -8.84 -26.85 6.94
N TYR A 369 -8.98 -27.35 5.74
CA TYR A 369 -9.07 -28.78 5.48
C TYR A 369 -7.76 -29.23 4.85
N ILE A 370 -7.02 -30.05 5.56
CA ILE A 370 -5.84 -30.71 5.02
C ILE A 370 -6.24 -32.17 4.76
N TYR A 371 -6.34 -32.52 3.49
CA TYR A 371 -6.54 -33.87 3.06
C TYR A 371 -5.19 -34.59 2.99
N LYS A 372 -4.72 -35.06 4.13
CA LYS A 372 -3.55 -35.92 4.21
C LYS A 372 -3.96 -37.18 4.92
N ASN A 373 -3.84 -38.32 4.25
CA ASN A 373 -4.21 -39.64 4.79
C ASN A 373 -5.69 -39.78 5.23
N ASN A 374 -6.62 -39.18 4.48
CA ASN A 374 -8.06 -39.19 4.78
C ASN A 374 -8.45 -38.48 6.09
N VAL A 375 -7.62 -37.58 6.60
CA VAL A 375 -7.94 -36.82 7.81
C VAL A 375 -8.28 -35.37 7.40
N ILE A 376 -9.45 -34.90 7.80
CA ILE A 376 -9.88 -33.52 7.70
C ILE A 376 -9.65 -32.88 9.06
N SER A 377 -8.82 -31.87 9.14
CA SER A 377 -8.69 -31.04 10.32
C SER A 377 -9.38 -29.67 10.08
N SER A 378 -10.23 -29.26 11.00
CA SER A 378 -10.83 -27.94 10.99
C SER A 378 -10.39 -27.15 12.23
N VAL A 379 -10.15 -25.88 12.05
CA VAL A 379 -9.82 -24.96 13.14
C VAL A 379 -10.86 -23.87 13.20
N GLU A 380 -11.43 -23.68 14.37
CA GLU A 380 -12.33 -22.57 14.65
C GLU A 380 -11.56 -21.45 15.34
N ASN A 381 -11.70 -20.24 14.85
CA ASN A 381 -11.15 -19.05 15.49
C ASN A 381 -12.00 -18.67 16.69
N SER A 382 -11.37 -18.49 17.86
CA SER A 382 -12.04 -17.95 19.03
C SER A 382 -12.38 -16.46 18.86
N THR A 383 -13.40 -16.00 19.58
CA THR A 383 -13.70 -14.55 19.70
C THR A 383 -12.50 -13.82 20.29
N ARG A 384 -12.18 -12.65 19.74
CA ARG A 384 -11.09 -11.79 20.22
C ARG A 384 -11.57 -10.36 20.35
N GLU A 385 -11.11 -9.69 21.39
CA GLU A 385 -11.49 -8.32 21.72
C GLU A 385 -10.22 -7.49 22.03
N PRO A 386 -9.35 -7.24 21.04
CA PRO A 386 -8.17 -6.43 21.27
C PRO A 386 -8.57 -4.99 21.62
N PHE A 387 -7.87 -4.46 22.64
CA PHE A 387 -8.04 -3.11 23.13
C PHE A 387 -6.70 -2.44 23.33
N ALA A 388 -6.59 -1.15 23.01
CA ALA A 388 -5.38 -0.38 23.24
C ALA A 388 -5.68 1.06 23.62
N LEU A 389 -4.79 1.59 24.46
CA LEU A 389 -4.68 3.01 24.77
C LEU A 389 -3.31 3.51 24.33
N TYR A 390 -3.27 4.69 23.75
CA TYR A 390 -2.01 5.27 23.30
C TYR A 390 -1.99 6.78 23.41
N SER A 391 -0.80 7.33 23.53
CA SER A 391 -0.59 8.76 23.48
C SER A 391 0.69 9.08 22.71
N ARG A 392 0.73 10.27 22.13
CA ARG A 392 1.87 10.80 21.43
C ARG A 392 1.98 12.30 21.64
N LEU A 393 3.19 12.77 21.89
CA LEU A 393 3.58 14.17 21.95
C LEU A 393 4.46 14.49 20.76
N ASN A 394 4.16 15.56 20.03
CA ASN A 394 5.05 16.19 19.07
C ASN A 394 5.32 17.62 19.52
N ALA A 395 6.56 18.01 19.57
CA ALA A 395 6.97 19.36 19.94
C ALA A 395 8.00 19.90 18.93
N GLY A 396 7.71 21.00 18.30
CA GLY A 396 8.60 21.71 17.40
C GLY A 396 9.05 23.04 18.04
N PHE A 397 10.34 23.30 18.07
CA PHE A 397 10.94 24.55 18.57
C PHE A 397 11.99 25.05 17.58
N ASN A 398 11.68 26.10 16.83
CA ASN A 398 12.56 26.60 15.78
C ASN A 398 12.96 25.49 14.78
N ASN A 399 14.22 25.08 14.88
CA ASN A 399 14.84 24.08 14.01
C ASN A 399 14.84 22.68 14.63
N PHE A 400 14.38 22.52 15.87
CA PHE A 400 14.37 21.26 16.59
C PHE A 400 12.94 20.72 16.68
N ASN A 401 12.75 19.45 16.33
CA ASN A 401 11.52 18.71 16.53
C ASN A 401 11.77 17.49 17.39
N PHE A 402 10.79 17.18 18.21
CA PHE A 402 10.80 16.02 19.08
C PHE A 402 9.44 15.32 19.04
N SER A 403 9.45 14.01 19.03
CA SER A 403 8.25 13.19 19.16
C SER A 403 8.51 12.06 20.15
N ALA A 404 7.54 11.78 20.99
CA ALA A 404 7.56 10.62 21.86
C ALA A 404 6.16 10.04 21.99
N GLY A 405 6.07 8.75 22.25
CA GLY A 405 4.77 8.10 22.41
C GLY A 405 4.85 6.79 23.18
N ILE A 406 3.69 6.38 23.66
CA ILE A 406 3.49 5.15 24.41
C ILE A 406 2.17 4.50 24.00
N ARG A 407 2.15 3.19 23.94
CA ARG A 407 0.96 2.37 23.69
C ARG A 407 0.93 1.17 24.61
N GLY A 408 -0.18 1.00 25.32
CA GLY A 408 -0.53 -0.23 26.00
C GLY A 408 -1.61 -0.96 25.19
N GLU A 409 -1.43 -2.24 24.99
CA GLU A 409 -2.32 -3.08 24.18
C GLU A 409 -2.60 -4.39 24.89
N ASN A 410 -3.88 -4.80 24.91
CA ASN A 410 -4.29 -6.16 25.28
C ASN A 410 -4.88 -6.83 24.04
N SER A 411 -4.34 -7.97 23.66
CA SER A 411 -4.80 -8.71 22.49
C SER A 411 -4.89 -10.20 22.83
N GLY A 412 -6.11 -10.68 23.06
CA GLY A 412 -6.37 -12.09 23.34
C GLY A 412 -5.72 -12.63 24.62
N GLY A 413 -5.69 -11.80 25.68
CA GLY A 413 -5.05 -12.14 26.97
C GLY A 413 -3.56 -11.82 27.04
N ASN A 414 -2.98 -11.35 25.95
CA ASN A 414 -1.59 -10.92 25.87
C ASN A 414 -1.51 -9.40 26.05
N ASN A 415 -0.63 -8.96 26.95
CA ASN A 415 -0.38 -7.53 27.18
C ASN A 415 0.93 -7.13 26.51
N ASN A 416 0.88 -6.10 25.70
CA ASN A 416 2.03 -5.47 25.07
C ASN A 416 2.18 -4.04 25.58
N LEU A 417 3.40 -3.61 25.81
CA LEU A 417 3.71 -2.23 26.13
C LEU A 417 4.85 -1.76 25.23
N PHE A 418 4.62 -0.67 24.58
CA PHE A 418 5.53 -0.08 23.60
C PHE A 418 5.78 1.39 23.89
N SER A 419 7.00 1.86 23.64
CA SER A 419 7.35 3.28 23.70
C SER A 419 8.34 3.66 22.62
N PHE A 420 8.36 4.93 22.24
CA PHE A 420 9.35 5.48 21.33
C PHE A 420 9.72 6.91 21.67
N ALA A 421 10.87 7.35 21.15
CA ALA A 421 11.29 8.73 21.11
C ALA A 421 12.05 9.00 19.81
N GLU A 422 11.76 10.13 19.18
CA GLU A 422 12.42 10.61 17.96
C GLU A 422 12.76 12.09 18.11
N ALA A 423 13.85 12.50 17.52
CA ALA A 423 14.24 13.90 17.46
C ALA A 423 14.89 14.22 16.11
N ASP A 424 14.67 15.40 15.61
CA ASP A 424 15.40 15.94 14.49
C ASP A 424 15.81 17.40 14.72
N TYR A 425 16.91 17.77 14.11
CA TYR A 425 17.40 19.13 14.03
C TYR A 425 17.64 19.51 12.57
N THR A 426 17.01 20.60 12.11
CA THR A 426 17.09 21.10 10.75
C THR A 426 17.80 22.45 10.72
N ALA A 427 19.06 22.48 10.29
CA ALA A 427 19.78 23.71 10.02
C ALA A 427 19.40 24.21 8.61
N ARG A 428 18.63 25.29 8.54
CA ARG A 428 18.24 25.91 7.26
C ARG A 428 19.30 26.91 6.82
N LEU A 429 19.76 26.76 5.58
CA LEU A 429 20.67 27.69 4.91
C LEU A 429 19.87 28.76 4.17
N ASN A 430 18.75 28.36 3.56
CA ASN A 430 17.75 29.23 2.94
C ASN A 430 16.38 28.51 2.93
N GLU A 431 15.39 28.96 2.14
CA GLU A 431 14.06 28.35 2.07
C GLU A 431 14.07 26.91 1.53
N SER A 432 14.96 26.60 0.59
CA SER A 432 15.07 25.30 -0.08
C SER A 432 16.22 24.43 0.44
N ASP A 433 17.27 25.06 0.98
CA ASP A 433 18.50 24.40 1.31
C ASP A 433 18.62 24.18 2.83
N PHE A 434 18.84 22.95 3.21
CA PHE A 434 18.93 22.57 4.64
C PHE A 434 19.81 21.36 4.87
N ILE A 435 20.26 21.23 6.09
CA ILE A 435 20.86 20.01 6.64
C ILE A 435 20.00 19.57 7.80
N LYS A 436 19.52 18.33 7.76
CA LYS A 436 18.68 17.74 8.80
C LYS A 436 19.40 16.53 9.40
N PHE A 437 19.54 16.52 10.71
CA PHE A 437 19.97 15.37 11.49
C PHE A 437 18.78 14.78 12.21
N TYR A 438 18.62 13.48 12.18
CA TYR A 438 17.53 12.81 12.88
C TYR A 438 18.00 11.54 13.57
N SER A 439 17.35 11.20 14.67
CA SER A 439 17.58 9.98 15.44
C SER A 439 16.31 9.55 16.12
N GLY A 440 16.12 8.26 16.27
CA GLY A 440 14.97 7.69 16.97
C GLY A 440 15.30 6.33 17.57
N ILE A 441 14.58 6.00 18.61
CA ILE A 441 14.63 4.71 19.28
C ILE A 441 13.22 4.30 19.70
N ASN A 442 12.95 3.02 19.60
CA ASN A 442 11.77 2.43 20.20
C ASN A 442 12.13 1.21 21.04
N TYR A 443 11.21 0.80 21.88
CA TYR A 443 11.37 -0.37 22.73
C TYR A 443 10.04 -0.98 23.11
N TYR A 444 9.96 -2.32 23.04
CA TYR A 444 8.88 -3.13 23.58
C TYR A 444 9.25 -3.59 24.99
N PHE A 445 8.51 -3.12 26.00
CA PHE A 445 8.74 -3.52 27.40
C PHE A 445 8.16 -4.91 27.69
N TYR A 446 6.95 -5.16 27.16
CA TYR A 446 6.29 -6.47 27.22
C TYR A 446 5.81 -6.80 25.84
N ARG A 447 6.15 -7.98 25.40
CA ARG A 447 5.76 -8.45 24.10
C ARG A 447 5.31 -9.89 24.19
N ASN A 448 4.03 -10.09 23.95
CA ASN A 448 3.49 -11.41 23.68
C ASN A 448 3.18 -11.51 22.20
N ILE A 449 3.69 -12.56 21.59
CA ILE A 449 3.48 -12.84 20.16
C ILE A 449 2.00 -13.14 19.97
N PRO A 450 1.25 -12.35 19.19
CA PRO A 450 -0.12 -12.71 18.88
C PRO A 450 -0.13 -14.02 18.12
N GLN A 451 -0.87 -15.00 18.60
CA GLN A 451 -1.13 -16.23 17.83
C GLN A 451 -2.13 -15.92 16.70
N TYR A 452 -1.72 -15.12 15.71
CA TYR A 452 -2.60 -14.80 14.58
C TYR A 452 -2.64 -15.86 13.51
N ALA A 453 -1.74 -16.81 13.55
CA ALA A 453 -1.56 -17.76 12.50
C ALA A 453 -2.15 -19.12 12.87
N VAL A 454 -3.45 -19.20 12.91
CA VAL A 454 -4.13 -20.49 12.90
C VAL A 454 -3.66 -21.34 11.71
N GLU A 455 -3.41 -20.71 10.56
CA GLU A 455 -2.85 -21.36 9.37
C GLU A 455 -1.43 -21.88 9.60
N TYR A 456 -0.57 -21.16 10.28
CA TYR A 456 0.81 -21.58 10.54
C TYR A 456 0.89 -22.81 11.47
N SER A 457 0.02 -22.89 12.46
CA SER A 457 -0.01 -24.02 13.39
C SER A 457 -0.44 -25.32 12.74
N LEU A 458 -1.25 -25.25 11.67
CA LEU A 458 -1.77 -26.43 10.97
C LEU A 458 -0.81 -27.02 9.94
N VAL A 459 0.05 -26.20 9.36
CA VAL A 459 0.93 -26.61 8.25
C VAL A 459 2.35 -26.91 8.72
N ASN A 460 2.65 -26.85 10.03
CA ASN A 460 4.01 -26.94 10.59
C ASN A 460 4.99 -25.98 9.89
N SER A 461 4.49 -24.83 9.47
CA SER A 461 5.33 -23.81 8.89
C SER A 461 6.29 -23.26 9.95
N PRO A 462 7.52 -22.93 9.59
CA PRO A 462 8.43 -22.28 10.52
C PRO A 462 7.78 -21.01 11.08
N ALA A 463 8.02 -20.75 12.35
CA ALA A 463 7.51 -19.59 13.04
C ALA A 463 7.73 -18.34 12.19
N PRO A 464 6.77 -17.41 12.17
CA PRO A 464 6.97 -16.15 11.47
C PRO A 464 8.27 -15.51 11.95
N THR A 465 8.91 -14.82 11.04
CA THR A 465 10.17 -14.10 11.17
C THR A 465 10.46 -13.53 12.58
N PRO A 466 11.72 -13.48 12.98
CA PRO A 466 12.11 -13.00 14.31
C PRO A 466 11.54 -11.62 14.60
N TYR A 467 11.13 -11.42 15.83
CA TYR A 467 10.59 -10.14 16.28
C TYR A 467 11.71 -9.19 16.64
N VAL A 468 11.53 -7.93 16.26
CA VAL A 468 12.44 -6.88 16.69
C VAL A 468 11.97 -6.30 18.01
N ASP A 469 12.81 -6.37 19.04
CA ASP A 469 12.52 -5.86 20.38
C ASP A 469 12.89 -4.39 20.53
N CYS A 470 13.87 -3.93 19.74
CA CYS A 470 14.33 -2.56 19.76
C CYS A 470 14.83 -2.14 18.37
N TYR A 471 14.36 -1.01 17.92
CA TYR A 471 14.92 -0.29 16.76
C TYR A 471 15.64 0.96 17.21
N PHE A 472 16.78 1.20 16.59
CA PHE A 472 17.48 2.46 16.66
C PHE A 472 17.78 2.94 15.25
N SER A 473 17.39 4.16 14.93
CA SER A 473 17.70 4.78 13.65
C SER A 473 18.40 6.11 13.83
N LYS A 474 19.29 6.44 12.91
CA LYS A 474 19.90 7.76 12.81
C LYS A 474 20.18 8.09 11.36
N GLY A 475 20.18 9.35 11.04
CA GLY A 475 20.48 9.75 9.66
C GLY A 475 20.76 11.23 9.51
N ILE A 476 21.11 11.56 8.29
CA ILE A 476 21.38 12.91 7.84
C ILE A 476 20.73 13.12 6.47
N SER A 477 19.99 14.19 6.31
CA SER A 477 19.45 14.63 5.04
C SER A 477 20.04 15.98 4.68
N LEU A 478 20.50 16.13 3.46
CA LEU A 478 21.01 17.36 2.89
C LEU A 478 20.15 17.73 1.67
N SER A 479 19.65 18.94 1.64
CA SER A 479 19.07 19.54 0.42
C SER A 479 19.85 20.78 0.09
N TYR A 480 20.42 20.81 -1.10
CA TYR A 480 21.11 21.95 -1.66
C TYR A 480 20.81 22.01 -3.16
N ASN A 481 19.89 22.89 -3.53
CA ASN A 481 19.38 22.96 -4.89
C ASN A 481 20.54 23.11 -5.92
N PRO A 482 20.66 22.22 -6.93
CA PRO A 482 19.67 21.24 -7.39
C PRO A 482 19.83 19.81 -6.83
N VAL A 483 20.66 19.57 -5.83
CA VAL A 483 21.02 18.23 -5.34
C VAL A 483 20.40 17.98 -3.97
N TYR A 484 19.96 16.76 -3.73
CA TYR A 484 19.60 16.28 -2.40
C TYR A 484 20.29 14.94 -2.10
N PHE A 485 20.48 14.68 -0.82
CA PHE A 485 21.10 13.47 -0.31
C PHE A 485 20.46 13.09 1.03
N ASP A 486 20.14 11.83 1.22
CA ASP A 486 19.67 11.27 2.47
C ASP A 486 20.44 9.99 2.81
N LEU A 487 20.83 9.85 4.06
CA LEU A 487 21.56 8.70 4.57
C LEU A 487 20.91 8.25 5.87
N LYS A 488 20.57 6.96 5.94
CA LYS A 488 19.92 6.33 7.09
C LYS A 488 20.71 5.12 7.53
N LEU A 489 20.90 4.99 8.83
CA LEU A 489 21.49 3.83 9.48
C LEU A 489 20.46 3.25 10.44
N TYR A 490 20.28 1.96 10.36
CA TYR A 490 19.39 1.21 11.22
C TYR A 490 20.16 0.14 11.98
N ASN A 491 19.85 0.01 13.26
CA ASN A 491 20.29 -1.10 14.08
C ASN A 491 19.06 -1.66 14.77
N TYR A 492 18.94 -2.97 14.86
CA TYR A 492 17.84 -3.62 15.52
C TYR A 492 18.28 -4.89 16.25
N ILE A 493 17.58 -5.18 17.34
CA ILE A 493 17.78 -6.34 18.19
C ILE A 493 16.56 -7.25 17.98
N THR A 494 16.80 -8.52 17.75
CA THR A 494 15.76 -9.52 17.54
C THR A 494 15.88 -10.63 18.57
N ASP A 495 14.74 -11.10 19.11
CA ASP A 495 14.63 -12.33 19.91
C ASP A 495 15.58 -12.42 21.13
N GLY A 496 15.88 -11.27 21.76
CA GLY A 496 16.79 -11.24 22.93
C GLY A 496 18.24 -11.56 22.61
N ASP A 497 18.59 -11.91 21.37
CA ASP A 497 19.96 -12.06 20.94
C ASP A 497 20.56 -10.69 20.64
N ILE A 498 21.66 -10.39 21.31
CA ILE A 498 22.41 -9.11 21.16
C ILE A 498 23.11 -9.02 19.78
N ASN A 499 22.74 -9.84 18.85
CA ASN A 499 23.22 -9.75 17.48
C ASN A 499 22.55 -8.58 16.78
N PHE A 500 23.19 -7.41 16.87
CA PHE A 500 22.76 -6.21 16.15
C PHE A 500 22.75 -6.48 14.65
N ALA A 501 21.59 -6.72 14.08
CA ALA A 501 21.47 -6.61 12.65
C ALA A 501 21.55 -5.13 12.26
N LYS A 502 22.22 -4.84 11.16
CA LYS A 502 22.50 -3.51 10.66
C LYS A 502 21.97 -3.38 9.24
N ALA A 503 21.29 -2.30 8.98
CA ALA A 503 20.94 -1.93 7.63
C ALA A 503 21.37 -0.48 7.35
N PHE A 504 21.74 -0.23 6.11
CA PHE A 504 22.16 1.06 5.61
C PHE A 504 21.33 1.39 4.38
N SER A 505 20.85 2.60 4.31
CA SER A 505 20.14 3.13 3.15
C SER A 505 20.66 4.52 2.83
N THR A 506 20.92 4.78 1.58
CA THR A 506 21.23 6.11 1.09
C THR A 506 20.44 6.42 -0.15
N SER A 507 19.94 7.62 -0.25
CA SER A 507 19.33 8.14 -1.47
C SER A 507 19.97 9.46 -1.85
N ALA A 508 20.12 9.68 -3.14
CA ALA A 508 20.63 10.91 -3.70
C ALA A 508 19.84 11.26 -4.95
N GLY A 509 19.74 12.52 -5.26
CA GLY A 509 19.13 12.93 -6.50
C GLY A 509 19.49 14.35 -6.87
N PHE A 510 19.12 14.68 -8.10
CA PHE A 510 19.27 16.02 -8.63
C PHE A 510 18.03 16.45 -9.40
N ARG A 511 17.71 17.72 -9.34
CA ARG A 511 16.59 18.34 -10.05
C ARG A 511 17.09 19.57 -10.80
N THR A 512 17.30 19.42 -12.08
CA THR A 512 17.63 20.52 -12.97
C THR A 512 16.42 20.93 -13.80
N LYS A 513 16.55 21.95 -14.63
CA LYS A 513 15.47 22.39 -15.51
C LYS A 513 14.98 21.28 -16.45
N TYR A 514 15.87 20.44 -16.95
CA TYR A 514 15.56 19.45 -17.97
C TYR A 514 15.81 18.00 -17.54
N PHE A 515 16.79 17.77 -16.68
CA PHE A 515 17.16 16.43 -16.26
C PHE A 515 16.96 16.28 -14.75
N ASN A 516 16.31 15.19 -14.38
CA ASN A 516 16.11 14.82 -13.01
C ASN A 516 16.59 13.39 -12.81
N GLY A 517 17.12 13.10 -11.65
CA GLY A 517 17.59 11.77 -11.31
C GLY A 517 17.42 11.49 -9.83
N ASN A 518 16.97 10.28 -9.52
CA ASN A 518 16.87 9.73 -8.18
C ASN A 518 17.65 8.43 -8.15
N PHE A 519 18.44 8.23 -7.11
CA PHE A 519 19.27 7.04 -6.90
C PHE A 519 19.08 6.58 -5.47
N SER A 520 18.99 5.29 -5.25
CA SER A 520 19.08 4.71 -3.92
C SER A 520 20.02 3.51 -3.90
N PHE A 521 20.70 3.35 -2.79
CA PHE A 521 21.56 2.22 -2.51
C PHE A 521 21.28 1.75 -1.08
N GLU A 522 21.07 0.46 -0.93
CA GLU A 522 20.70 -0.16 0.34
C GLU A 522 21.45 -1.44 0.54
N THR A 523 21.86 -1.72 1.77
CA THR A 523 22.47 -2.98 2.18
C THR A 523 21.99 -3.40 3.56
N SER A 524 21.98 -4.70 3.81
CA SER A 524 21.58 -5.29 5.10
C SER A 524 22.58 -6.36 5.51
N SER A 525 22.79 -6.52 6.80
CA SER A 525 23.62 -7.60 7.34
C SER A 525 22.93 -8.96 7.38
N LEU A 526 21.67 -9.05 6.96
CA LEU A 526 20.90 -10.28 6.94
C LEU A 526 21.31 -11.15 5.75
N SER A 527 21.69 -12.40 6.03
CA SER A 527 22.28 -13.32 5.04
C SER A 527 21.36 -13.72 3.89
N PHE A 528 20.05 -13.54 4.05
CA PHE A 528 19.05 -13.87 3.05
C PHE A 528 18.65 -12.66 2.16
N MET A 529 19.11 -11.47 2.50
CA MET A 529 18.93 -10.29 1.67
C MET A 529 19.99 -10.24 0.57
N PRO A 530 19.75 -9.57 -0.56
CA PRO A 530 20.81 -9.32 -1.54
C PRO A 530 21.95 -8.53 -0.90
N ASP A 531 23.15 -8.68 -1.41
CA ASP A 531 24.31 -7.94 -0.92
C ASP A 531 24.04 -6.44 -0.87
N TYR A 532 23.32 -5.94 -1.89
CA TYR A 532 22.78 -4.60 -1.94
C TYR A 532 21.61 -4.49 -2.92
N ILE A 533 20.82 -3.43 -2.78
CA ILE A 533 19.81 -3.01 -3.76
C ILE A 533 20.22 -1.66 -4.30
N PHE A 534 20.31 -1.55 -5.60
CA PHE A 534 20.47 -0.29 -6.31
C PHE A 534 19.21 -0.01 -7.12
N LYS A 535 18.64 1.20 -6.96
CA LYS A 535 17.52 1.68 -7.74
C LYS A 535 17.84 3.06 -8.29
N SER A 536 17.39 3.34 -9.50
CA SER A 536 17.59 4.62 -10.15
C SER A 536 16.43 4.94 -11.08
N ASP A 537 15.97 6.20 -11.05
CA ASP A 537 15.06 6.78 -12.03
C ASP A 537 15.70 8.06 -12.57
N ILE A 538 16.02 8.07 -13.85
CA ILE A 538 16.67 9.20 -14.53
C ILE A 538 15.80 9.59 -15.71
N TYR A 539 15.36 10.85 -15.74
CA TYR A 539 14.49 11.31 -16.81
C TYR A 539 14.77 12.73 -17.28
N TYR A 540 14.49 12.94 -18.57
CA TYR A 540 14.38 14.24 -19.19
C TYR A 540 12.94 14.74 -19.05
N HIS A 541 12.77 16.02 -18.73
CA HIS A 541 11.49 16.69 -18.60
C HIS A 541 11.53 18.03 -19.30
N ASN A 542 10.54 18.32 -20.12
CA ASN A 542 10.43 19.61 -20.79
C ASN A 542 8.97 19.90 -21.17
N LEU A 543 8.66 21.20 -21.25
CA LEU A 543 7.41 21.69 -21.80
C LEU A 543 7.63 22.01 -23.30
N LEU A 544 6.91 21.31 -24.16
CA LEU A 544 7.01 21.41 -25.61
C LEU A 544 5.76 22.08 -26.20
N PHE A 545 5.86 22.57 -27.44
CA PHE A 545 4.74 23.17 -28.19
C PHE A 545 4.04 24.27 -27.41
N ASP A 546 4.76 25.31 -27.01
CA ASP A 546 4.25 26.46 -26.24
C ASP A 546 3.55 26.04 -24.92
N ASN A 547 4.14 25.08 -24.22
CA ASN A 547 3.64 24.48 -22.98
C ASN A 547 2.35 23.62 -23.11
N HIS A 548 1.97 23.23 -24.32
CA HIS A 548 0.80 22.37 -24.53
C HIS A 548 1.07 20.89 -24.28
N LEU A 549 2.33 20.47 -24.34
CA LEU A 549 2.79 19.13 -24.01
C LEU A 549 3.82 19.17 -22.89
N ASP A 550 3.46 18.69 -21.72
CA ASP A 550 4.41 18.38 -20.66
C ASP A 550 4.95 16.98 -20.90
N PHE A 551 6.24 16.88 -21.25
CA PHE A 551 6.88 15.68 -21.77
C PHE A 551 7.93 15.14 -20.83
N ARG A 552 7.91 13.82 -20.58
CA ARG A 552 8.93 13.10 -19.82
C ARG A 552 9.37 11.84 -20.57
N THR A 553 10.66 11.55 -20.52
CA THR A 553 11.22 10.28 -20.99
C THR A 553 12.41 9.91 -20.15
N GLY A 554 12.54 8.62 -19.83
CA GLY A 554 13.57 8.20 -18.89
C GLY A 554 13.75 6.71 -18.76
N PHE A 555 14.66 6.36 -17.86
CA PHE A 555 15.01 4.98 -17.52
C PHE A 555 14.80 4.74 -16.04
N ASN A 556 14.19 3.61 -15.71
CA ASN A 556 14.09 3.09 -14.36
C ASN A 556 14.94 1.81 -14.27
N ILE A 557 15.91 1.79 -13.36
CA ILE A 557 16.88 0.71 -13.23
C ILE A 557 16.79 0.13 -11.83
N LYS A 558 16.82 -1.20 -11.71
CA LYS A 558 16.87 -1.93 -10.45
C LYS A 558 17.89 -3.06 -10.55
N TYR A 559 18.76 -3.15 -9.56
CA TYR A 559 19.78 -4.19 -9.52
C TYR A 559 19.95 -4.74 -8.10
N MET A 560 19.95 -6.06 -7.98
CA MET A 560 20.13 -6.82 -6.73
C MET A 560 21.02 -8.02 -7.04
N PRO A 561 22.32 -7.95 -6.70
CA PRO A 561 23.24 -9.06 -6.91
C PRO A 561 23.11 -10.12 -5.80
N LYS A 562 23.45 -11.36 -6.14
CA LYS A 562 23.54 -12.50 -5.21
C LYS A 562 22.31 -12.66 -4.30
N TRP A 563 21.15 -12.36 -4.84
CA TRP A 563 19.92 -12.48 -4.08
C TRP A 563 19.42 -13.91 -4.08
N LYS A 564 19.02 -14.38 -2.90
CA LYS A 564 18.29 -15.65 -2.71
C LYS A 564 16.82 -15.34 -2.51
N PRO A 565 16.01 -15.31 -3.57
CA PRO A 565 14.59 -15.00 -3.42
C PRO A 565 13.89 -16.03 -2.53
N PRO A 566 12.90 -15.55 -1.74
CA PRO A 566 12.18 -16.46 -0.86
C PRO A 566 11.31 -17.45 -1.63
N SER A 567 11.15 -18.62 -1.07
CA SER A 567 10.15 -19.60 -1.52
C SER A 567 8.75 -19.17 -1.07
N TYR A 568 7.77 -19.40 -1.91
CA TYR A 568 6.38 -19.07 -1.62
C TYR A 568 5.56 -20.32 -1.35
N ASN A 569 4.73 -20.26 -0.32
CA ASN A 569 3.72 -21.28 -0.03
C ASN A 569 2.33 -20.70 -0.33
N SER A 570 1.72 -21.16 -1.39
CA SER A 570 0.41 -20.66 -1.86
C SER A 570 -0.73 -20.99 -0.90
N ALA A 571 -0.60 -22.06 -0.14
CA ALA A 571 -1.59 -22.48 0.84
C ALA A 571 -1.67 -21.52 2.02
N THR A 572 -0.53 -21.13 2.56
CA THR A 572 -0.43 -20.23 3.72
C THR A 572 -0.24 -18.77 3.33
N LEU A 573 -0.05 -18.48 2.04
CA LEU A 573 0.26 -17.16 1.51
C LEU A 573 1.54 -16.56 2.13
N THR A 574 2.53 -17.40 2.40
CA THR A 574 3.75 -16.97 3.08
C THR A 574 4.96 -17.16 2.22
N PHE A 575 5.89 -16.24 2.39
CA PHE A 575 7.24 -16.37 1.87
C PHE A 575 8.16 -16.86 2.98
N SER A 576 9.08 -17.74 2.64
CA SER A 576 10.10 -18.25 3.55
C SER A 576 11.46 -18.26 2.87
N TYR A 577 12.49 -17.90 3.62
CA TYR A 577 13.86 -18.04 3.14
C TYR A 577 14.34 -19.49 3.29
N SER A 578 15.09 -19.94 2.30
CA SER A 578 15.82 -21.21 2.36
C SER A 578 17.25 -21.00 1.86
N GLU A 579 18.20 -21.53 2.59
CA GLU A 579 19.61 -21.53 2.15
C GLU A 579 19.82 -22.30 0.86
N SER A 580 18.93 -23.25 0.56
CA SER A 580 18.96 -24.03 -0.67
C SER A 580 18.45 -23.28 -1.90
N ASN A 581 17.87 -22.11 -1.73
CA ASN A 581 17.42 -21.30 -2.86
C ASN A 581 18.62 -20.81 -3.66
N PRO A 582 18.56 -20.88 -4.99
CA PRO A 582 19.66 -20.43 -5.83
C PRO A 582 19.87 -18.92 -5.71
N GLU A 583 21.12 -18.50 -5.77
CA GLU A 583 21.48 -17.10 -5.90
C GLU A 583 21.20 -16.62 -7.32
N ILE A 584 20.61 -15.44 -7.43
CA ILE A 584 20.38 -14.77 -8.71
C ILE A 584 20.90 -13.34 -8.68
N ASP A 585 21.31 -12.86 -9.83
CA ASP A 585 21.54 -11.44 -10.08
C ASP A 585 20.28 -10.87 -10.75
N TYR A 586 19.46 -10.19 -9.97
CA TYR A 586 18.29 -9.52 -10.50
C TYR A 586 18.70 -8.19 -11.14
N PHE A 587 18.38 -8.01 -12.40
CA PHE A 587 18.57 -6.76 -13.12
C PHE A 587 17.34 -6.44 -13.95
N ASN A 588 16.78 -5.27 -13.76
CA ASN A 588 15.68 -4.76 -14.56
C ASN A 588 15.95 -3.32 -15.00
N MET A 589 15.73 -3.04 -16.28
CA MET A 589 15.78 -1.71 -16.84
C MET A 589 14.56 -1.48 -17.71
N ASP A 590 13.77 -0.47 -17.34
CA ASP A 590 12.59 -0.04 -18.05
C ASP A 590 12.88 1.31 -18.73
N PHE A 591 12.42 1.48 -19.97
CA PHE A 591 12.40 2.76 -20.66
C PHE A 591 10.97 3.25 -20.75
N TYR A 592 10.73 4.52 -20.49
CA TYR A 592 9.39 5.09 -20.58
C TYR A 592 9.37 6.42 -21.31
N VAL A 593 8.25 6.69 -21.96
CA VAL A 593 7.90 7.96 -22.59
C VAL A 593 6.51 8.34 -22.10
N ALA A 594 6.38 9.50 -21.52
CA ALA A 594 5.11 9.99 -21.03
C ALA A 594 4.86 11.43 -21.45
N GLY A 595 3.62 11.77 -21.68
CA GLY A 595 3.20 13.11 -22.05
C GLY A 595 1.88 13.49 -21.44
N ARG A 596 1.79 14.73 -20.94
CA ARG A 596 0.55 15.33 -20.49
C ARG A 596 0.07 16.36 -21.51
N ILE A 597 -1.09 16.07 -22.09
CA ILE A 597 -1.74 16.94 -23.10
C ILE A 597 -3.06 17.40 -22.50
N GLY A 598 -3.13 18.64 -22.07
CA GLY A 598 -4.30 19.18 -21.40
C GLY A 598 -4.64 18.40 -20.11
N LYS A 599 -5.70 17.61 -20.14
CA LYS A 599 -6.17 16.81 -19.00
C LYS A 599 -5.87 15.31 -19.14
N ALA A 600 -5.18 14.91 -20.18
CA ALA A 600 -4.81 13.52 -20.44
C ALA A 600 -3.32 13.30 -20.18
N ASN A 601 -2.99 12.26 -19.40
CA ASN A 601 -1.64 11.73 -19.29
C ASN A 601 -1.58 10.44 -20.10
N VAL A 602 -0.62 10.31 -20.97
CA VAL A 602 -0.37 9.13 -21.80
C VAL A 602 1.04 8.66 -21.54
N ALA A 603 1.22 7.37 -21.30
CA ALA A 603 2.54 6.79 -21.10
C ALA A 603 2.70 5.48 -21.90
N PHE A 604 3.90 5.30 -22.40
CA PHE A 604 4.39 4.07 -23.00
C PHE A 604 5.60 3.61 -22.21
N THR A 605 5.60 2.36 -21.77
CA THR A 605 6.71 1.77 -21.03
C THR A 605 7.17 0.51 -21.74
N PHE A 606 8.46 0.42 -21.98
CA PHE A 606 9.15 -0.78 -22.43
C PHE A 606 9.87 -1.38 -21.24
N ALA A 607 9.25 -2.35 -20.58
CA ALA A 607 9.79 -3.00 -19.41
C ALA A 607 10.81 -4.06 -19.79
N ASN A 608 11.84 -4.25 -18.94
CA ASN A 608 12.88 -5.25 -19.12
C ASN A 608 13.58 -5.20 -20.49
N LEU A 609 14.14 -4.04 -20.84
CA LEU A 609 14.78 -3.78 -22.14
C LEU A 609 15.83 -4.81 -22.56
N PHE A 610 16.56 -5.39 -21.62
CA PHE A 610 17.62 -6.35 -21.89
C PHE A 610 17.15 -7.80 -21.93
N ASN A 611 15.84 -8.04 -21.87
CA ASN A 611 15.27 -9.39 -21.87
C ASN A 611 15.90 -10.34 -20.86
N LYS A 612 16.40 -9.81 -19.74
CA LYS A 612 17.03 -10.64 -18.73
C LYS A 612 15.96 -11.45 -18.02
N LEU A 613 16.10 -12.75 -18.05
CA LEU A 613 15.25 -13.66 -17.30
C LEU A 613 15.63 -13.55 -15.82
N ASN A 614 14.76 -12.95 -15.04
CA ASN A 614 14.96 -12.75 -13.61
C ASN A 614 14.10 -13.76 -12.84
N TYR A 615 14.40 -15.04 -12.99
CA TYR A 615 13.74 -16.06 -12.19
C TYR A 615 14.71 -17.03 -11.56
N THR A 616 14.25 -17.59 -10.46
CA THR A 616 14.94 -18.65 -9.78
C THR A 616 14.71 -19.95 -10.51
N THR A 617 15.69 -20.82 -10.47
CA THR A 617 15.55 -22.22 -10.91
C THR A 617 14.52 -22.99 -10.08
N SER A 618 14.07 -22.43 -8.95
CA SER A 618 12.98 -22.98 -8.14
C SER A 618 11.70 -22.20 -8.44
N ILE A 619 10.89 -22.74 -9.29
CA ILE A 619 9.45 -22.62 -9.23
C ILE A 619 8.81 -21.32 -9.71
N PHE A 620 9.27 -20.08 -9.37
CA PHE A 620 8.61 -18.86 -9.78
C PHE A 620 9.51 -17.95 -10.60
N PRO A 621 9.04 -17.46 -11.77
CA PRO A 621 9.66 -16.32 -12.40
C PRO A 621 9.55 -15.13 -11.44
N PHE A 622 10.66 -14.61 -11.00
CA PHE A 622 10.71 -13.57 -9.97
C PHE A 622 10.13 -12.23 -10.44
N ASP A 623 10.37 -11.88 -11.69
CA ASP A 623 9.75 -10.76 -12.36
C ASP A 623 9.16 -11.23 -13.67
N ASN A 624 7.91 -11.57 -13.65
CA ASN A 624 7.26 -12.08 -14.83
C ASN A 624 6.68 -11.00 -15.73
N ARG A 625 6.91 -9.71 -15.46
CA ARG A 625 6.71 -8.69 -16.51
C ARG A 625 7.53 -9.03 -17.73
N GLY A 626 8.61 -9.76 -17.50
CA GLY A 626 9.47 -10.28 -18.50
C GLY A 626 9.64 -11.78 -18.48
N GLY A 627 8.89 -12.54 -17.76
CA GLY A 627 8.95 -14.02 -17.78
C GLY A 627 8.90 -14.62 -19.18
N LEU A 628 8.70 -13.74 -20.11
CA LEU A 628 8.94 -13.89 -21.54
C LEU A 628 10.30 -13.32 -21.87
N ALA A 629 11.03 -14.01 -22.73
CA ALA A 629 12.30 -13.56 -23.27
C ALA A 629 12.24 -12.24 -24.08
N ASN A 630 11.19 -11.46 -23.97
CA ASN A 630 10.98 -10.25 -24.76
C ASN A 630 10.59 -9.06 -23.88
N ALA A 631 11.12 -7.89 -24.20
CA ALA A 631 10.70 -6.64 -23.60
C ALA A 631 9.17 -6.48 -23.70
N LEU A 632 8.57 -6.09 -22.58
CA LEU A 632 7.12 -5.93 -22.48
C LEU A 632 6.74 -4.49 -22.76
N ALA A 633 5.98 -4.25 -23.82
CA ALA A 633 5.41 -2.94 -24.11
C ALA A 633 4.10 -2.76 -23.33
N ARG A 634 3.98 -1.66 -22.62
CA ARG A 634 2.76 -1.24 -21.89
C ARG A 634 2.34 0.14 -22.37
N PHE A 635 1.04 0.31 -22.47
CA PHE A 635 0.39 1.59 -22.77
C PHE A 635 -0.52 1.96 -21.62
N SER A 636 -0.51 3.21 -21.22
CA SER A 636 -1.47 3.72 -20.24
C SER A 636 -2.00 5.10 -20.62
N ILE A 637 -3.25 5.35 -20.24
CA ILE A 637 -3.87 6.66 -20.34
C ILE A 637 -4.63 6.95 -19.04
N THR A 638 -4.43 8.16 -18.52
CA THR A 638 -5.25 8.70 -17.43
C THR A 638 -5.88 9.98 -17.92
N TRP A 639 -7.19 10.06 -17.93
CA TRP A 639 -7.92 11.19 -18.47
C TRP A 639 -8.87 11.77 -17.42
N ASP A 640 -8.68 13.07 -17.12
CA ASP A 640 -9.52 13.83 -16.22
C ASP A 640 -10.60 14.60 -16.99
N PHE A 641 -11.86 14.39 -16.58
CA PHE A 641 -13.02 15.12 -17.09
C PHE A 641 -13.52 16.05 -15.99
N LYS A 642 -13.68 17.32 -16.30
CA LYS A 642 -14.24 18.35 -15.40
C LYS A 642 -15.34 19.09 -16.15
N TYR A 643 -16.53 19.12 -15.58
CA TYR A 643 -17.72 19.72 -16.18
C TYR A 643 -18.20 20.92 -15.36
#